data_9f10a230414fcaef9a35819075ceb60e
#
_entry.id   9f10a230414fcaef9a35819075ceb60e
#
_cell.length_a   1.000
_cell.length_b   1.000
_cell.length_c   1.000
_cell.angle_alpha   90.00
_cell.angle_beta   90.00
_cell.angle_gamma   90.00
#
_symmetry.space_group_name_H-M   'P 1'
#
loop_
_entity.id
_entity.type
_entity.pdbx_description
1 polymer ?
#
loop_
_entity_poly.entity_id
_entity_poly.type
_entity_poly.pdbx_seq_one_letter_code
_entity_poly.pdbx_strand_id
1 'polypeptide(L)'
;MQGKASSLFTGTAAVFILVVSFSTGEPQRTTTASSSSWRPSPRVVRTKYGQLRGRVVSPASRFGTQLQPVEVFLGVPYVSPPLGTLRFMPPVNSPHWDDVRDAGTHGPSCPQRVPEFLKNETVAALMQMPTARMERLRRLAAAASANQSEDCLHLNIYTPVSVARDPAKLPVIMFIHGESYEWNSGNSYDGSVLASYGNVLVVTINYRLGILGFLPAMDGASRANNGLLDQIAALHWIQENIDVFGGDPRNVTILGHGHGGACVNFLMMSPMARGIGLFRRAIMMSGSALTPWAVARDSVNYTKQIGQALGCPVTEAGALGDCLRHRPVQDLMDVSLSVPDHLSAFGPTIDGTVVPREPRDEMAMSGSSYADYDLLFGVVRFESYYMFSAHEEKHGFEVDRRDRILRTLVRNLYSYHQQEIFLTIVNEYTDWTRSVQHPVSILEETAEALSDALVVAPVVEAGTLHAAAAARRGETPKSTSHLYLFGYHSEESPFSQKGGCMHGEDLPYALGVPLLGHGGPFYGNYSRQEAALSETTMAYWVRFAKTGSPNITTSDTDSERAKGRVEKIGWPSYDPVHQKYITIGTKPKIRDHYHVHKLSLWTQLIPKLHRRGGIDVPRSHHLLEDFDDPASYDGIVRDVPDLPFVPSPSPTPPLPHSTVDSGGGHGPLTTSSAGAGRSRNQDSNGRVTTPGDPSQTDSQAMAMPQGTYSTALGITIAVGCSLLVLNILIFAGVCYQRDKGRDRDRNKKRPFEPPPLNDDSVSPHQTPQTPSILTGGTLKRPPPSSPCAHLGGCGHDFQPPTILGGGGGGLNCLPVAPPKVPPKPNALLQLDLPEAQPLLPLGAAPVGARMVPSTVQQQHQQMHNTGGGGTLMRPQHNNSQELCV
;
A
#
# COMPACT_ATOMS: atom_id res chain seq x y z
N MET A 1 -31.70 70.02 -41.90
CA MET A 1 -31.00 70.56 -43.10
C MET A 1 -30.40 69.37 -43.76
N GLN A 2 -31.06 68.96 -44.78
CA GLN A 2 -30.63 68.97 -46.18
C GLN A 2 -29.34 68.12 -46.35
N GLY A 3 -29.28 67.19 -47.19
CA GLY A 3 -30.12 66.80 -48.29
C GLY A 3 -29.33 65.85 -49.23
N LYS A 4 -30.11 65.01 -49.90
CA LYS A 4 -29.96 64.59 -51.32
C LYS A 4 -28.59 63.89 -51.70
N ALA A 5 -28.54 62.93 -52.54
CA ALA A 5 -29.47 62.29 -53.49
C ALA A 5 -28.75 61.09 -54.18
N SER A 6 -29.51 60.09 -54.43
CA SER A 6 -29.61 59.27 -55.65
C SER A 6 -28.40 58.92 -56.52
N SER A 7 -28.17 57.65 -56.79
CA SER A 7 -28.40 57.19 -58.20
C SER A 7 -28.46 55.68 -58.27
N LEU A 8 -29.43 55.17 -58.97
CA LEU A 8 -29.65 53.86 -59.52
C LEU A 8 -28.46 53.35 -60.35
N PHE A 9 -28.17 52.07 -60.24
CA PHE A 9 -27.76 51.25 -61.38
C PHE A 9 -28.30 49.86 -61.28
N THR A 10 -29.10 49.47 -62.17
CA THR A 10 -29.65 48.15 -62.45
C THR A 10 -28.56 47.23 -63.00
N GLY A 11 -28.40 46.07 -62.38
CA GLY A 11 -27.55 45.01 -62.91
C GLY A 11 -28.15 43.66 -62.55
N THR A 12 -28.57 43.00 -63.59
CA THR A 12 -29.20 41.64 -63.73
C THR A 12 -28.49 40.60 -62.87
N ALA A 13 -29.26 39.98 -61.95
CA ALA A 13 -28.83 38.82 -61.21
C ALA A 13 -29.02 37.55 -61.98
N ALA A 14 -27.95 36.89 -62.39
CA ALA A 14 -27.95 35.51 -62.83
C ALA A 14 -28.00 34.56 -61.64
N VAL A 15 -29.11 33.88 -61.47
CA VAL A 15 -29.28 32.81 -60.44
C VAL A 15 -28.53 31.58 -60.88
N PHE A 16 -27.40 31.29 -60.27
CA PHE A 16 -26.77 29.98 -60.33
C PHE A 16 -27.40 29.10 -59.25
N ILE A 17 -28.27 28.17 -59.65
CA ILE A 17 -28.73 27.08 -58.80
C ILE A 17 -27.58 26.06 -58.68
N LEU A 18 -26.91 26.07 -57.53
CA LEU A 18 -25.97 25.01 -57.15
C LEU A 18 -26.79 23.86 -56.60
N VAL A 19 -26.95 22.81 -57.41
CA VAL A 19 -27.49 21.52 -56.97
C VAL A 19 -26.44 20.89 -56.08
N VAL A 20 -26.60 21.01 -54.75
CA VAL A 20 -25.81 20.26 -53.78
C VAL A 20 -26.44 18.87 -53.73
N SER A 21 -25.83 17.90 -54.36
CA SER A 21 -26.10 16.47 -54.17
C SER A 21 -25.73 16.10 -52.75
N PHE A 22 -26.72 15.91 -51.87
CA PHE A 22 -26.49 15.23 -50.60
C PHE A 22 -26.16 13.75 -50.90
N SER A 23 -24.89 13.44 -50.94
CA SER A 23 -24.42 12.10 -50.69
C SER A 23 -24.74 11.80 -49.21
N THR A 24 -25.61 10.87 -48.97
CA THR A 24 -25.75 10.21 -47.67
C THR A 24 -24.46 9.42 -47.42
N GLY A 25 -23.50 10.13 -46.87
CA GLY A 25 -22.32 9.50 -46.30
C GLY A 25 -22.73 8.79 -45.02
N GLU A 26 -22.66 7.47 -45.03
CA GLU A 26 -22.62 6.67 -43.83
C GLU A 26 -21.59 7.28 -42.88
N PRO A 27 -21.89 7.32 -41.58
CA PRO A 27 -20.88 7.80 -40.62
C PRO A 27 -19.66 6.88 -40.70
N GLN A 28 -18.56 7.41 -41.20
CA GLN A 28 -17.26 6.73 -41.08
C GLN A 28 -17.05 6.45 -39.61
N ARG A 29 -17.18 5.18 -39.24
CA ARG A 29 -16.64 4.62 -38.02
C ARG A 29 -15.14 4.98 -38.00
N THR A 30 -14.79 5.95 -37.20
CA THR A 30 -13.42 6.14 -36.78
C THR A 30 -12.98 4.92 -35.98
N THR A 31 -12.49 3.92 -36.68
CA THR A 31 -11.79 2.78 -36.11
C THR A 31 -10.40 3.22 -35.71
N THR A 32 -10.29 3.84 -34.55
CA THR A 32 -9.04 3.94 -33.78
C THR A 32 -9.15 3.11 -32.53
N ALA A 33 -9.43 1.82 -32.72
CA ALA A 33 -9.07 0.83 -31.71
C ALA A 33 -8.07 -0.08 -32.40
N SER A 34 -6.81 -0.04 -32.00
CA SER A 34 -5.87 -1.11 -32.30
C SER A 34 -6.46 -2.38 -31.68
N SER A 35 -7.16 -3.17 -32.48
CA SER A 35 -7.69 -4.45 -32.07
C SER A 35 -6.50 -5.32 -31.69
N SER A 36 -6.26 -5.52 -30.42
CA SER A 36 -5.47 -6.66 -29.94
C SER A 36 -6.11 -7.91 -30.55
N SER A 37 -5.40 -8.54 -31.49
CA SER A 37 -5.92 -9.73 -32.17
C SER A 37 -5.97 -10.86 -31.16
N TRP A 38 -7.15 -11.13 -30.62
CA TRP A 38 -7.38 -12.29 -29.77
C TRP A 38 -7.92 -13.45 -30.58
N ARG A 39 -7.65 -14.66 -30.15
CA ARG A 39 -8.23 -15.89 -30.73
C ARG A 39 -8.61 -16.83 -29.59
N PRO A 40 -9.65 -17.70 -29.78
CA PRO A 40 -9.95 -18.72 -28.78
C PRO A 40 -8.72 -19.59 -28.52
N SER A 41 -8.52 -19.96 -27.26
CA SER A 41 -7.46 -20.92 -26.94
C SER A 41 -7.74 -22.27 -27.57
N PRO A 42 -6.76 -22.93 -28.19
CA PRO A 42 -6.88 -24.29 -28.66
C PRO A 42 -6.98 -25.30 -27.54
N ARG A 43 -6.65 -24.90 -26.31
CA ARG A 43 -6.59 -25.74 -25.10
C ARG A 43 -7.85 -25.56 -24.26
N VAL A 44 -8.41 -26.67 -23.78
CA VAL A 44 -9.40 -26.69 -22.69
C VAL A 44 -8.69 -27.14 -21.44
N VAL A 45 -8.79 -26.35 -20.38
CA VAL A 45 -8.16 -26.61 -19.08
C VAL A 45 -9.21 -27.20 -18.16
N ARG A 46 -8.89 -28.33 -17.49
CA ARG A 46 -9.77 -28.97 -16.53
C ARG A 46 -9.34 -28.61 -15.11
N THR A 47 -10.14 -27.80 -14.45
CA THR A 47 -10.01 -27.48 -13.03
C THR A 47 -10.69 -28.55 -12.17
N LYS A 48 -10.54 -28.44 -10.85
CA LYS A 48 -11.27 -29.27 -9.88
C LYS A 48 -12.80 -29.13 -10.05
N TYR A 49 -13.28 -27.98 -10.49
CA TYR A 49 -14.71 -27.65 -10.54
C TYR A 49 -15.34 -27.85 -11.92
N GLY A 50 -14.58 -27.84 -12.99
CA GLY A 50 -15.07 -28.04 -14.36
C GLY A 50 -14.07 -27.61 -15.43
N GLN A 51 -14.51 -27.57 -16.67
CA GLN A 51 -13.67 -27.29 -17.82
C GLN A 51 -13.78 -25.82 -18.25
N LEU A 52 -12.65 -25.21 -18.63
CA LEU A 52 -12.55 -23.82 -19.05
C LEU A 52 -11.86 -23.70 -20.41
N ARG A 53 -12.34 -22.79 -21.26
CA ARG A 53 -11.67 -22.37 -22.50
C ARG A 53 -11.42 -20.88 -22.44
N GLY A 54 -10.15 -20.47 -22.49
CA GLY A 54 -9.70 -19.09 -22.51
C GLY A 54 -9.50 -18.53 -23.91
N ARG A 55 -8.78 -17.42 -23.97
CA ARG A 55 -8.37 -16.73 -25.20
C ARG A 55 -6.86 -16.55 -25.23
N VAL A 56 -6.28 -16.47 -26.42
CA VAL A 56 -4.87 -16.10 -26.60
C VAL A 56 -4.80 -14.66 -27.06
N VAL A 57 -4.04 -13.85 -26.33
CA VAL A 57 -3.74 -12.44 -26.61
C VAL A 57 -2.26 -12.32 -26.93
N SER A 58 -1.92 -11.51 -27.92
CA SER A 58 -0.54 -11.23 -28.29
C SER A 58 -0.25 -9.75 -28.00
N PRO A 59 0.24 -9.40 -26.81
CA PRO A 59 0.57 -8.02 -26.51
C PRO A 59 1.73 -7.56 -27.41
N ALA A 60 1.59 -6.36 -27.99
CA ALA A 60 2.57 -5.81 -28.91
C ALA A 60 3.18 -4.53 -28.33
N SER A 61 4.47 -4.58 -28.02
CA SER A 61 5.19 -3.42 -27.52
C SER A 61 5.39 -2.35 -28.60
N ARG A 62 5.07 -1.10 -28.27
CA ARG A 62 5.33 0.08 -29.11
C ARG A 62 6.84 0.36 -29.31
N PHE A 63 7.69 -0.16 -28.44
CA PHE A 63 9.11 0.16 -28.41
C PHE A 63 10.03 -1.01 -28.79
N GLY A 64 9.44 -2.11 -29.30
CA GLY A 64 10.17 -3.26 -29.82
C GLY A 64 10.64 -4.24 -28.76
N THR A 65 10.10 -4.18 -27.53
CA THR A 65 10.27 -5.23 -26.53
C THR A 65 9.60 -6.51 -27.02
N GLN A 66 10.30 -7.63 -26.97
CA GLN A 66 9.73 -8.93 -27.35
C GLN A 66 8.79 -9.39 -26.25
N LEU A 67 7.51 -9.50 -26.56
CA LEU A 67 6.46 -10.02 -25.69
C LEU A 67 5.93 -11.31 -26.29
N GLN A 68 5.83 -12.36 -25.47
CA GLN A 68 5.28 -13.65 -25.91
C GLN A 68 3.75 -13.63 -25.79
N PRO A 69 3.03 -14.45 -26.61
CA PRO A 69 1.59 -14.61 -26.47
C PRO A 69 1.21 -15.11 -25.08
N VAL A 70 0.07 -14.64 -24.59
CA VAL A 70 -0.49 -14.97 -23.28
C VAL A 70 -1.86 -15.59 -23.46
N GLU A 71 -2.11 -16.69 -22.80
CA GLU A 71 -3.41 -17.30 -22.66
C GLU A 71 -4.11 -16.67 -21.45
N VAL A 72 -5.31 -16.14 -21.67
CA VAL A 72 -6.10 -15.45 -20.64
C VAL A 72 -7.39 -16.22 -20.36
N PHE A 73 -7.70 -16.40 -19.08
CA PHE A 73 -8.94 -16.98 -18.60
C PHE A 73 -9.60 -15.96 -17.67
N LEU A 74 -10.71 -15.38 -18.11
CA LEU A 74 -11.39 -14.28 -17.47
C LEU A 74 -12.71 -14.75 -16.86
N GLY A 75 -13.12 -14.15 -15.73
CA GLY A 75 -14.39 -14.44 -15.08
C GLY A 75 -14.52 -15.87 -14.55
N VAL A 76 -13.43 -16.45 -14.04
CA VAL A 76 -13.42 -17.79 -13.47
C VAL A 76 -13.96 -17.76 -12.04
N PRO A 77 -15.10 -18.43 -11.72
CA PRO A 77 -15.63 -18.45 -10.36
C PRO A 77 -14.71 -19.28 -9.46
N TYR A 78 -14.40 -18.76 -8.27
CA TYR A 78 -13.55 -19.44 -7.31
C TYR A 78 -14.31 -19.92 -6.06
N VAL A 79 -15.52 -19.38 -5.82
CA VAL A 79 -16.47 -19.78 -4.78
C VAL A 79 -17.90 -19.68 -5.29
N SER A 80 -18.86 -20.18 -4.52
CA SER A 80 -20.30 -20.03 -4.80
C SER A 80 -20.70 -18.54 -4.71
N PRO A 81 -21.63 -18.08 -5.55
CA PRO A 81 -22.16 -16.74 -5.46
C PRO A 81 -22.75 -16.45 -4.06
N PRO A 82 -22.40 -15.34 -3.40
CA PRO A 82 -22.90 -14.99 -2.06
C PRO A 82 -24.30 -14.38 -2.10
N LEU A 83 -25.27 -15.12 -2.65
CA LEU A 83 -26.65 -14.68 -2.88
C LEU A 83 -27.61 -15.13 -1.77
N GLY A 84 -28.66 -14.38 -1.54
CA GLY A 84 -29.74 -14.75 -0.64
C GLY A 84 -29.24 -15.04 0.78
N THR A 85 -29.40 -16.27 1.24
CA THR A 85 -28.95 -16.72 2.58
C THR A 85 -27.43 -16.71 2.75
N LEU A 86 -26.66 -16.72 1.65
CA LEU A 86 -25.20 -16.65 1.68
C LEU A 86 -24.67 -15.21 1.74
N ARG A 87 -25.53 -14.18 1.55
CA ARG A 87 -25.13 -12.79 1.75
C ARG A 87 -24.68 -12.58 3.20
N PHE A 88 -23.57 -11.88 3.41
CA PHE A 88 -22.90 -11.68 4.71
C PHE A 88 -22.36 -12.95 5.38
N MET A 89 -22.32 -14.06 4.65
CA MET A 89 -21.72 -15.30 5.14
C MET A 89 -20.31 -15.50 4.57
N PRO A 90 -19.45 -16.29 5.24
CA PRO A 90 -18.17 -16.71 4.69
C PRO A 90 -18.32 -17.36 3.31
N PRO A 91 -17.29 -17.28 2.44
CA PRO A 91 -17.33 -17.91 1.12
C PRO A 91 -17.47 -19.44 1.23
N VAL A 92 -18.24 -20.02 0.31
CA VAL A 92 -18.49 -21.45 0.21
C VAL A 92 -17.91 -21.96 -1.11
N ASN A 93 -17.41 -23.19 -1.13
CA ASN A 93 -16.80 -23.78 -2.32
C ASN A 93 -17.71 -23.69 -3.55
N SER A 94 -17.10 -23.45 -4.73
CA SER A 94 -17.84 -23.39 -6.00
C SER A 94 -18.53 -24.72 -6.33
N PRO A 95 -19.74 -24.70 -6.89
CA PRO A 95 -20.36 -25.92 -7.42
C PRO A 95 -19.58 -26.40 -8.65
N HIS A 96 -19.68 -27.73 -8.91
CA HIS A 96 -19.14 -28.29 -10.14
C HIS A 96 -20.04 -27.98 -11.34
N TRP A 97 -19.43 -27.90 -12.53
CA TRP A 97 -20.11 -27.77 -13.80
C TRP A 97 -19.54 -28.79 -14.81
N ASP A 98 -20.41 -29.32 -15.69
CA ASP A 98 -20.06 -30.39 -16.60
C ASP A 98 -19.59 -29.89 -17.97
N ASP A 99 -20.16 -28.78 -18.47
CA ASP A 99 -19.85 -28.19 -19.77
C ASP A 99 -18.54 -27.42 -19.77
N VAL A 100 -18.00 -27.22 -21.00
CA VAL A 100 -16.85 -26.33 -21.18
C VAL A 100 -17.32 -24.87 -21.08
N ARG A 101 -16.97 -24.18 -19.99
CA ARG A 101 -17.30 -22.77 -19.80
C ARG A 101 -16.33 -21.88 -20.59
N ASP A 102 -16.88 -20.92 -21.37
CA ASP A 102 -16.09 -19.88 -22.03
C ASP A 102 -15.59 -18.88 -20.96
N ALA A 103 -14.29 -18.82 -20.79
CA ALA A 103 -13.57 -17.89 -19.91
C ALA A 103 -12.89 -16.78 -20.72
N GLY A 104 -13.57 -16.30 -21.76
CA GLY A 104 -13.04 -15.24 -22.63
C GLY A 104 -13.49 -13.82 -22.28
N THR A 105 -14.37 -13.64 -21.29
CA THR A 105 -14.89 -12.34 -20.85
C THR A 105 -14.82 -12.23 -19.33
N HIS A 106 -14.64 -11.01 -18.83
CA HIS A 106 -14.69 -10.75 -17.39
C HIS A 106 -16.06 -11.11 -16.82
N GLY A 107 -16.06 -11.66 -15.61
CA GLY A 107 -17.26 -11.78 -14.80
C GLY A 107 -17.73 -10.42 -14.26
N PRO A 108 -18.90 -10.34 -13.60
CA PRO A 108 -19.36 -9.12 -12.95
C PRO A 108 -18.38 -8.63 -11.88
N SER A 109 -18.35 -7.33 -11.66
CA SER A 109 -17.70 -6.69 -10.51
C SER A 109 -18.63 -6.73 -9.30
N CYS A 110 -18.07 -6.70 -8.10
CA CYS A 110 -18.87 -6.68 -6.89
C CYS A 110 -19.64 -5.37 -6.75
N PRO A 111 -20.86 -5.38 -6.15
CA PRO A 111 -21.59 -4.16 -5.88
C PRO A 111 -20.74 -3.21 -5.06
N GLN A 112 -20.73 -1.94 -5.46
CA GLN A 112 -19.76 -0.98 -4.96
C GLN A 112 -20.29 0.45 -4.98
N ARG A 113 -19.83 1.24 -4.03
CA ARG A 113 -20.14 2.66 -3.91
C ARG A 113 -19.03 3.47 -4.56
N VAL A 114 -19.22 3.81 -5.82
CA VAL A 114 -18.30 4.71 -6.53
C VAL A 114 -18.51 6.14 -6.02
N PRO A 115 -17.45 6.90 -5.71
CA PRO A 115 -17.57 8.29 -5.23
C PRO A 115 -18.46 9.16 -6.11
N GLU A 116 -19.31 10.00 -5.49
CA GLU A 116 -20.33 10.78 -6.18
C GLU A 116 -19.74 11.77 -7.19
N PHE A 117 -18.58 12.36 -6.90
CA PHE A 117 -17.91 13.28 -7.81
C PHE A 117 -17.46 12.61 -9.13
N LEU A 118 -17.37 11.29 -9.17
CA LEU A 118 -17.08 10.56 -10.42
C LEU A 118 -18.33 10.31 -11.25
N LYS A 119 -19.52 10.33 -10.63
CA LYS A 119 -20.80 10.12 -11.28
C LYS A 119 -21.47 11.44 -11.71
N ASN A 120 -21.30 12.49 -10.90
CA ASN A 120 -22.03 13.76 -11.04
C ASN A 120 -21.07 14.89 -11.44
N GLU A 121 -21.26 15.46 -12.63
CA GLU A 121 -20.41 16.54 -13.15
C GLU A 121 -20.50 17.84 -12.33
N THR A 122 -21.64 18.12 -11.70
CA THR A 122 -21.78 19.30 -10.84
C THR A 122 -20.93 19.15 -9.58
N VAL A 123 -20.95 17.96 -8.96
CA VAL A 123 -20.10 17.67 -7.80
C VAL A 123 -18.62 17.65 -8.22
N ALA A 124 -18.30 17.05 -9.37
CA ALA A 124 -16.95 17.07 -9.94
C ALA A 124 -16.40 18.48 -10.15
N ALA A 125 -17.25 19.41 -10.62
CA ALA A 125 -16.86 20.81 -10.81
C ALA A 125 -16.56 21.52 -9.48
N LEU A 126 -17.28 21.17 -8.41
CA LEU A 126 -17.04 21.73 -7.06
C LEU A 126 -15.71 21.26 -6.48
N MET A 127 -15.24 20.06 -6.83
CA MET A 127 -13.94 19.52 -6.37
C MET A 127 -12.75 20.25 -6.99
N GLN A 128 -12.93 20.97 -8.12
CA GLN A 128 -11.89 21.69 -8.84
C GLN A 128 -10.62 20.86 -9.10
N MET A 129 -10.78 19.54 -9.18
CA MET A 129 -9.70 18.59 -9.43
C MET A 129 -9.10 18.78 -10.84
N PRO A 130 -7.79 18.59 -11.06
CA PRO A 130 -7.21 18.60 -12.39
C PRO A 130 -7.92 17.65 -13.35
N THR A 131 -8.27 18.15 -14.56
CA THR A 131 -9.09 17.40 -15.54
C THR A 131 -8.51 16.03 -15.88
N ALA A 132 -7.19 15.95 -16.05
CA ALA A 132 -6.53 14.68 -16.40
C ALA A 132 -6.62 13.65 -15.27
N ARG A 133 -6.58 14.10 -14.01
CA ARG A 133 -6.78 13.22 -12.83
C ARG A 133 -8.22 12.74 -12.75
N MET A 134 -9.18 13.65 -12.90
CA MET A 134 -10.61 13.32 -12.93
C MET A 134 -10.91 12.28 -14.02
N GLU A 135 -10.36 12.47 -15.20
CA GLU A 135 -10.53 11.54 -16.33
C GLU A 135 -9.92 10.15 -16.05
N ARG A 136 -8.75 10.09 -15.39
CA ARG A 136 -8.15 8.81 -14.94
C ARG A 136 -9.04 8.09 -13.95
N LEU A 137 -9.54 8.78 -12.93
CA LEU A 137 -10.44 8.21 -11.92
C LEU A 137 -11.77 7.75 -12.53
N ARG A 138 -12.34 8.54 -13.47
CA ARG A 138 -13.54 8.15 -14.21
C ARG A 138 -13.33 6.88 -15.03
N ARG A 139 -12.19 6.74 -15.70
CA ARG A 139 -11.87 5.50 -16.43
C ARG A 139 -11.74 4.30 -15.48
N LEU A 140 -11.11 4.48 -14.33
CA LEU A 140 -11.01 3.43 -13.33
C LEU A 140 -12.41 3.04 -12.82
N ALA A 141 -13.21 4.02 -12.44
CA ALA A 141 -14.58 3.79 -11.98
C ALA A 141 -15.46 3.13 -13.05
N ALA A 142 -15.36 3.57 -14.31
CA ALA A 142 -16.10 2.95 -15.42
C ALA A 142 -15.70 1.49 -15.65
N ALA A 143 -14.39 1.17 -15.59
CA ALA A 143 -13.90 -0.20 -15.70
C ALA A 143 -14.37 -1.08 -14.54
N ALA A 144 -14.33 -0.53 -13.31
CA ALA A 144 -14.69 -1.24 -12.09
C ALA A 144 -16.20 -1.47 -11.95
N SER A 145 -17.05 -0.56 -12.45
CA SER A 145 -18.50 -0.58 -12.24
C SER A 145 -19.34 -0.95 -13.46
N ALA A 146 -18.72 -1.35 -14.57
CA ALA A 146 -19.41 -1.58 -15.85
C ALA A 146 -20.53 -2.64 -15.80
N ASN A 147 -20.36 -3.69 -15.00
CA ASN A 147 -21.32 -4.76 -14.81
C ASN A 147 -21.23 -5.25 -13.37
N GLN A 148 -22.17 -4.85 -12.51
CA GLN A 148 -22.16 -5.20 -11.08
C GLN A 148 -23.18 -6.28 -10.76
N SER A 149 -22.78 -7.24 -9.92
CA SER A 149 -23.66 -8.28 -9.39
C SER A 149 -23.08 -8.80 -8.07
N GLU A 150 -23.92 -9.26 -7.17
CA GLU A 150 -23.45 -10.03 -6.01
C GLU A 150 -22.79 -11.38 -6.42
N ASP A 151 -23.12 -11.93 -7.61
CA ASP A 151 -22.35 -13.01 -8.23
C ASP A 151 -21.08 -12.46 -8.87
N CYS A 152 -20.12 -12.05 -8.04
CA CYS A 152 -18.92 -11.32 -8.46
C CYS A 152 -17.61 -11.99 -8.06
N LEU A 153 -17.65 -13.08 -7.31
CA LEU A 153 -16.45 -13.73 -6.78
C LEU A 153 -15.74 -14.54 -7.84
N HIS A 154 -15.14 -13.81 -8.78
CA HIS A 154 -14.42 -14.31 -9.93
C HIS A 154 -12.95 -13.88 -9.89
N LEU A 155 -12.10 -14.67 -10.53
CA LEU A 155 -10.70 -14.34 -10.78
C LEU A 155 -10.36 -14.40 -12.27
N ASN A 156 -9.27 -13.73 -12.64
CA ASN A 156 -8.74 -13.70 -14.01
C ASN A 156 -7.31 -14.24 -13.98
N ILE A 157 -6.94 -15.08 -14.94
CA ILE A 157 -5.63 -15.73 -15.02
C ILE A 157 -4.97 -15.35 -16.34
N TYR A 158 -3.72 -14.92 -16.25
CA TYR A 158 -2.85 -14.59 -17.38
C TYR A 158 -1.63 -15.51 -17.34
N THR A 159 -1.47 -16.38 -18.33
CA THR A 159 -0.38 -17.36 -18.40
C THR A 159 0.31 -17.34 -19.76
N PRO A 160 1.66 -17.33 -19.81
CA PRO A 160 2.38 -17.42 -21.08
C PRO A 160 2.06 -18.71 -21.84
N VAL A 161 1.83 -18.60 -23.14
CA VAL A 161 1.51 -19.80 -23.99
C VAL A 161 2.65 -20.81 -24.02
N SER A 162 3.90 -20.38 -23.84
CA SER A 162 5.08 -21.25 -23.79
C SER A 162 5.02 -22.32 -22.70
N VAL A 163 4.34 -22.04 -21.58
CA VAL A 163 4.19 -22.95 -20.43
C VAL A 163 3.50 -24.24 -20.77
N ALA A 164 2.59 -24.24 -21.74
CA ALA A 164 1.92 -25.47 -22.19
C ALA A 164 2.89 -26.51 -22.78
N ARG A 165 4.13 -26.12 -23.06
CA ARG A 165 5.20 -26.95 -23.64
C ARG A 165 6.35 -27.24 -22.68
N ASP A 166 6.40 -26.55 -21.55
CA ASP A 166 7.49 -26.67 -20.57
C ASP A 166 6.99 -27.38 -19.30
N PRO A 167 7.64 -28.46 -18.83
CA PRO A 167 7.28 -29.11 -17.58
C PRO A 167 7.60 -28.25 -16.34
N ALA A 168 8.41 -27.19 -16.46
CA ALA A 168 8.72 -26.30 -15.37
C ALA A 168 7.53 -25.38 -15.04
N LYS A 169 7.03 -25.49 -13.82
CA LYS A 169 5.93 -24.64 -13.32
C LYS A 169 6.43 -23.24 -13.01
N LEU A 170 5.62 -22.23 -13.34
CA LEU A 170 5.96 -20.81 -13.18
C LEU A 170 5.48 -20.24 -11.84
N PRO A 171 6.21 -19.26 -11.27
CA PRO A 171 5.72 -18.50 -10.12
C PRO A 171 4.39 -17.82 -10.42
N VAL A 172 3.57 -17.67 -9.39
CA VAL A 172 2.25 -17.06 -9.46
C VAL A 172 2.26 -15.74 -8.69
N ILE A 173 1.73 -14.67 -9.29
CA ILE A 173 1.51 -13.39 -8.62
C ILE A 173 -0.01 -13.17 -8.55
N MET A 174 -0.58 -13.13 -7.36
CA MET A 174 -1.98 -12.77 -7.14
C MET A 174 -2.07 -11.29 -6.78
N PHE A 175 -2.78 -10.52 -7.60
CA PHE A 175 -3.01 -9.09 -7.39
C PHE A 175 -4.32 -8.85 -6.67
N ILE A 176 -4.26 -8.08 -5.57
CA ILE A 176 -5.39 -7.65 -4.74
C ILE A 176 -5.56 -6.14 -4.96
N HIS A 177 -6.69 -5.75 -5.56
CA HIS A 177 -6.97 -4.35 -5.84
C HIS A 177 -7.24 -3.54 -4.58
N GLY A 178 -7.04 -2.24 -4.64
CA GLY A 178 -7.30 -1.26 -3.59
C GLY A 178 -8.54 -0.42 -3.88
N GLU A 179 -8.54 0.80 -3.42
CA GLU A 179 -9.55 1.86 -3.45
C GLU A 179 -10.61 1.73 -2.33
N SER A 180 -10.24 2.24 -1.16
CA SER A 180 -11.07 2.43 0.05
C SER A 180 -11.86 1.23 0.58
N TYR A 181 -11.62 0.00 0.15
CA TYR A 181 -12.45 -1.20 0.38
C TYR A 181 -13.89 -1.09 -0.13
N GLU A 182 -14.28 0.04 -0.73
CA GLU A 182 -15.66 0.32 -1.12
C GLU A 182 -15.92 0.19 -2.62
N TRP A 183 -14.89 0.36 -3.45
CA TRP A 183 -15.01 0.27 -4.91
C TRP A 183 -13.74 -0.24 -5.57
N ASN A 184 -13.79 -0.55 -6.83
CA ASN A 184 -12.78 -1.14 -7.71
C ASN A 184 -13.04 -2.63 -8.01
N SER A 185 -12.20 -3.22 -8.86
CA SER A 185 -12.34 -4.61 -9.31
C SER A 185 -11.00 -5.13 -9.86
N GLY A 186 -10.74 -6.41 -9.67
CA GLY A 186 -9.64 -7.09 -10.34
C GLY A 186 -9.73 -7.07 -11.87
N ASN A 187 -10.94 -6.84 -12.41
CA ASN A 187 -11.19 -6.70 -13.84
C ASN A 187 -10.55 -5.46 -14.46
N SER A 188 -10.25 -4.43 -13.63
CA SER A 188 -9.61 -3.19 -14.07
C SER A 188 -8.13 -3.36 -14.44
N TYR A 189 -7.51 -4.47 -14.09
CA TYR A 189 -6.06 -4.66 -14.19
C TYR A 189 -5.71 -5.80 -15.14
N ASP A 190 -4.94 -5.47 -16.19
CA ASP A 190 -4.47 -6.43 -17.19
C ASP A 190 -3.08 -6.94 -16.83
N GLY A 191 -2.99 -8.23 -16.49
CA GLY A 191 -1.75 -8.93 -16.17
C GLY A 191 -0.97 -9.46 -17.36
N SER A 192 -1.44 -9.26 -18.61
CA SER A 192 -0.88 -9.89 -19.79
C SER A 192 0.56 -9.48 -20.09
N VAL A 193 0.92 -8.20 -19.88
CA VAL A 193 2.28 -7.72 -20.12
C VAL A 193 3.24 -8.27 -19.07
N LEU A 194 2.87 -8.21 -17.79
CA LEU A 194 3.70 -8.72 -16.69
C LEU A 194 3.92 -10.24 -16.85
N ALA A 195 2.87 -10.98 -17.20
CA ALA A 195 2.96 -12.43 -17.45
C ALA A 195 3.88 -12.74 -18.65
N SER A 196 3.69 -12.01 -19.75
CA SER A 196 4.47 -12.17 -20.98
C SER A 196 5.95 -11.85 -20.79
N TYR A 197 6.24 -10.70 -20.18
CA TYR A 197 7.59 -10.20 -19.96
C TYR A 197 8.35 -11.02 -18.91
N GLY A 198 7.67 -11.29 -17.79
CA GLY A 198 8.28 -11.91 -16.60
C GLY A 198 8.37 -13.42 -16.65
N ASN A 199 7.67 -14.07 -17.60
CA ASN A 199 7.47 -15.52 -17.59
C ASN A 199 6.97 -16.00 -16.21
N VAL A 200 5.83 -15.43 -15.79
CA VAL A 200 5.10 -15.71 -14.55
C VAL A 200 3.60 -15.82 -14.84
N LEU A 201 2.85 -16.45 -13.96
CA LEU A 201 1.41 -16.35 -13.98
C LEU A 201 0.96 -15.13 -13.17
N VAL A 202 -0.03 -14.40 -13.70
CA VAL A 202 -0.67 -13.32 -12.96
C VAL A 202 -2.14 -13.68 -12.75
N VAL A 203 -2.63 -13.49 -11.53
CA VAL A 203 -4.03 -13.71 -11.17
C VAL A 203 -4.56 -12.41 -10.58
N THR A 204 -5.66 -11.87 -11.10
CA THR A 204 -6.38 -10.75 -10.48
C THR A 204 -7.71 -11.26 -9.92
N ILE A 205 -8.13 -10.76 -8.77
CA ILE A 205 -9.32 -11.26 -8.08
C ILE A 205 -10.32 -10.15 -7.80
N ASN A 206 -11.61 -10.49 -7.80
CA ASN A 206 -12.64 -9.71 -7.15
C ASN A 206 -12.86 -10.26 -5.74
N TYR A 207 -13.23 -9.41 -4.81
CA TYR A 207 -13.65 -9.75 -3.44
C TYR A 207 -14.75 -8.80 -3.01
N ARG A 208 -15.59 -9.19 -2.06
CA ARG A 208 -16.72 -8.36 -1.59
C ARG A 208 -16.24 -7.08 -0.93
N LEU A 209 -16.94 -5.99 -1.22
CA LEU A 209 -16.60 -4.62 -0.85
C LEU A 209 -17.65 -4.03 0.10
N GLY A 210 -17.30 -2.92 0.76
CA GLY A 210 -18.16 -2.15 1.62
C GLY A 210 -18.89 -3.03 2.65
N ILE A 211 -20.15 -2.71 2.92
CA ILE A 211 -20.98 -3.47 3.86
C ILE A 211 -21.12 -4.95 3.48
N LEU A 212 -21.12 -5.29 2.18
CA LEU A 212 -21.26 -6.69 1.74
C LEU A 212 -20.05 -7.54 2.09
N GLY A 213 -18.86 -6.96 2.12
CA GLY A 213 -17.60 -7.61 2.43
C GLY A 213 -17.16 -7.49 3.88
N PHE A 214 -17.57 -6.41 4.56
CA PHE A 214 -17.01 -6.04 5.85
C PHE A 214 -18.09 -5.66 6.89
N LEU A 215 -19.29 -6.23 6.77
CA LEU A 215 -20.26 -6.15 7.85
C LEU A 215 -19.63 -6.68 9.15
N PRO A 216 -19.64 -5.92 10.27
CA PRO A 216 -19.09 -6.38 11.54
C PRO A 216 -19.87 -7.57 12.10
N ALA A 217 -19.21 -8.41 12.90
CA ALA A 217 -19.88 -9.46 13.65
C ALA A 217 -20.76 -8.84 14.72
N MET A 218 -22.08 -8.99 14.59
CA MET A 218 -23.04 -8.32 15.47
C MET A 218 -23.72 -9.25 16.47
N ASP A 219 -23.82 -10.54 16.16
CA ASP A 219 -24.66 -11.51 16.88
C ASP A 219 -23.94 -12.80 17.30
N GLY A 220 -22.62 -12.85 17.13
CA GLY A 220 -21.82 -14.07 17.36
C GLY A 220 -22.07 -15.20 16.34
N ALA A 221 -23.10 -15.09 15.49
CA ALA A 221 -23.40 -16.04 14.42
C ALA A 221 -22.84 -15.56 13.07
N SER A 222 -22.83 -14.25 12.82
CA SER A 222 -22.19 -13.66 11.64
C SER A 222 -20.68 -13.49 11.87
N ARG A 223 -19.90 -13.69 10.82
CA ARG A 223 -18.44 -13.44 10.84
C ARG A 223 -18.15 -12.11 10.14
N ALA A 224 -17.27 -11.34 10.73
CA ALA A 224 -16.70 -10.15 10.10
C ALA A 224 -15.65 -10.55 9.03
N ASN A 225 -15.15 -9.56 8.31
CA ASN A 225 -14.03 -9.71 7.37
C ASN A 225 -14.28 -10.70 6.21
N ASN A 226 -15.52 -10.81 5.74
CA ASN A 226 -15.83 -11.69 4.61
C ASN A 226 -15.03 -11.34 3.35
N GLY A 227 -14.70 -10.06 3.12
CA GLY A 227 -13.84 -9.65 2.01
C GLY A 227 -12.41 -10.22 2.10
N LEU A 228 -11.85 -10.32 3.32
CA LEU A 228 -10.56 -11.00 3.52
C LEU A 228 -10.69 -12.52 3.39
N LEU A 229 -11.81 -13.09 3.84
CA LEU A 229 -12.09 -14.52 3.66
C LEU A 229 -12.25 -14.88 2.17
N ASP A 230 -12.82 -14.00 1.34
CA ASP A 230 -12.89 -14.18 -0.11
C ASP A 230 -11.49 -14.24 -0.73
N GLN A 231 -10.55 -13.37 -0.28
CA GLN A 231 -9.16 -13.40 -0.72
C GLN A 231 -8.45 -14.69 -0.30
N ILE A 232 -8.70 -15.17 0.91
CA ILE A 232 -8.20 -16.49 1.39
C ILE A 232 -8.78 -17.61 0.55
N ALA A 233 -10.07 -17.57 0.22
CA ALA A 233 -10.70 -18.57 -0.64
C ALA A 233 -10.13 -18.57 -2.07
N ALA A 234 -9.81 -17.41 -2.62
CA ALA A 234 -9.12 -17.30 -3.90
C ALA A 234 -7.71 -17.94 -3.84
N LEU A 235 -6.99 -17.75 -2.74
CA LEU A 235 -5.71 -18.42 -2.52
C LEU A 235 -5.86 -19.95 -2.42
N HIS A 236 -6.88 -20.45 -1.74
CA HIS A 236 -7.19 -21.88 -1.73
C HIS A 236 -7.48 -22.41 -3.14
N TRP A 237 -8.28 -21.67 -3.92
CA TRP A 237 -8.55 -22.04 -5.30
C TRP A 237 -7.27 -22.11 -6.14
N ILE A 238 -6.32 -21.15 -5.94
CA ILE A 238 -5.01 -21.17 -6.59
C ILE A 238 -4.23 -22.41 -6.19
N GLN A 239 -4.19 -22.78 -4.91
CA GLN A 239 -3.49 -23.98 -4.45
C GLN A 239 -4.04 -25.25 -5.10
N GLU A 240 -5.35 -25.32 -5.33
CA GLU A 240 -6.02 -26.50 -5.87
C GLU A 240 -5.97 -26.60 -7.40
N ASN A 241 -5.82 -25.47 -8.12
CA ASN A 241 -6.08 -25.44 -9.56
C ASN A 241 -4.99 -24.80 -10.42
N ILE A 242 -4.08 -23.99 -9.87
CA ILE A 242 -3.18 -23.18 -10.70
C ILE A 242 -2.17 -24.03 -11.48
N ASP A 243 -1.92 -25.25 -11.05
CA ASP A 243 -0.95 -26.14 -11.70
C ASP A 243 -1.39 -26.58 -13.10
N VAL A 244 -2.71 -26.70 -13.38
CA VAL A 244 -3.22 -27.03 -14.72
C VAL A 244 -3.10 -25.86 -15.71
N PHE A 245 -2.88 -24.64 -15.19
CA PHE A 245 -2.54 -23.47 -15.97
C PHE A 245 -1.03 -23.27 -16.14
N GLY A 246 -0.21 -24.13 -15.50
CA GLY A 246 1.25 -24.08 -15.54
C GLY A 246 1.89 -23.30 -14.39
N GLY A 247 1.13 -22.92 -13.35
CA GLY A 247 1.62 -22.25 -12.15
C GLY A 247 2.16 -23.23 -11.09
N ASP A 248 3.11 -22.77 -10.27
CA ASP A 248 3.58 -23.48 -9.10
C ASP A 248 2.80 -23.03 -7.86
N PRO A 249 1.89 -23.86 -7.31
CA PRO A 249 1.14 -23.52 -6.11
C PRO A 249 2.02 -23.28 -4.88
N ARG A 250 3.25 -23.81 -4.87
CA ARG A 250 4.22 -23.60 -3.78
C ARG A 250 5.00 -22.28 -3.91
N ASN A 251 4.84 -21.58 -5.02
CA ASN A 251 5.55 -20.34 -5.31
C ASN A 251 4.58 -19.20 -5.65
N VAL A 252 3.67 -18.92 -4.72
CA VAL A 252 2.66 -17.86 -4.82
C VAL A 252 3.16 -16.61 -4.10
N THR A 253 3.06 -15.47 -4.77
CA THR A 253 3.33 -14.13 -4.22
C THR A 253 2.03 -13.34 -4.25
N ILE A 254 1.63 -12.74 -3.14
CA ILE A 254 0.51 -11.81 -3.08
C ILE A 254 1.02 -10.38 -3.25
N LEU A 255 0.32 -9.59 -4.05
CA LEU A 255 0.68 -8.22 -4.41
C LEU A 255 -0.54 -7.32 -4.24
N GLY A 256 -0.41 -6.20 -3.53
CA GLY A 256 -1.50 -5.23 -3.39
C GLY A 256 -0.99 -3.79 -3.35
N HIS A 257 -1.84 -2.86 -3.78
CA HIS A 257 -1.58 -1.43 -3.79
C HIS A 257 -2.61 -0.71 -2.92
N GLY A 258 -2.19 0.32 -2.16
CA GLY A 258 -3.06 1.09 -1.27
C GLY A 258 -3.80 0.18 -0.28
N HIS A 259 -5.13 0.20 -0.28
CA HIS A 259 -5.97 -0.69 0.54
C HIS A 259 -5.73 -2.18 0.23
N GLY A 260 -5.39 -2.52 -1.03
CA GLY A 260 -4.94 -3.87 -1.39
C GLY A 260 -3.60 -4.24 -0.73
N GLY A 261 -2.68 -3.28 -0.55
CA GLY A 261 -1.44 -3.45 0.21
C GLY A 261 -1.72 -3.71 1.69
N ALA A 262 -2.71 -3.03 2.27
CA ALA A 262 -3.19 -3.31 3.62
C ALA A 262 -3.82 -4.72 3.73
N CYS A 263 -4.62 -5.16 2.73
CA CYS A 263 -5.13 -6.54 2.65
C CYS A 263 -3.99 -7.57 2.66
N VAL A 264 -2.95 -7.36 1.84
CA VAL A 264 -1.74 -8.21 1.85
C VAL A 264 -1.16 -8.31 3.25
N ASN A 265 -1.05 -7.19 3.95
CA ASN A 265 -0.50 -7.14 5.30
C ASN A 265 -1.38 -7.89 6.32
N PHE A 266 -2.70 -7.76 6.25
CA PHE A 266 -3.63 -8.54 7.07
C PHE A 266 -3.50 -10.04 6.82
N LEU A 267 -3.39 -10.47 5.55
CA LEU A 267 -3.22 -11.88 5.21
C LEU A 267 -1.91 -12.47 5.76
N MET A 268 -0.82 -11.69 5.83
CA MET A 268 0.44 -12.14 6.45
C MET A 268 0.30 -12.42 7.95
N MET A 269 -0.63 -11.74 8.62
CA MET A 269 -0.87 -11.89 10.06
C MET A 269 -1.99 -12.87 10.39
N SER A 270 -2.87 -13.17 9.42
CA SER A 270 -4.08 -13.94 9.66
C SER A 270 -3.78 -15.40 9.99
N PRO A 271 -4.28 -15.91 11.12
CA PRO A 271 -4.21 -17.35 11.44
C PRO A 271 -4.89 -18.22 10.38
N MET A 272 -5.89 -17.69 9.68
CA MET A 272 -6.63 -18.39 8.62
C MET A 272 -5.80 -18.61 7.35
N ALA A 273 -4.80 -17.76 7.09
CA ALA A 273 -3.86 -17.93 5.98
C ALA A 273 -2.60 -18.72 6.37
N ARG A 274 -2.39 -18.92 7.68
CA ARG A 274 -1.21 -19.61 8.23
C ARG A 274 -1.38 -21.13 8.15
N GLY A 275 -0.28 -21.86 7.98
CA GLY A 275 -0.21 -23.30 8.23
C GLY A 275 -0.40 -24.18 7.00
N ILE A 276 -1.03 -23.68 5.93
CA ILE A 276 -1.26 -24.46 4.68
C ILE A 276 -0.34 -23.99 3.55
N GLY A 277 0.49 -22.98 3.78
CA GLY A 277 1.42 -22.46 2.76
C GLY A 277 0.72 -21.84 1.55
N LEU A 278 -0.37 -21.09 1.78
CA LEU A 278 -1.18 -20.47 0.72
C LEU A 278 -0.37 -19.55 -0.18
N PHE A 279 0.59 -18.85 0.39
CA PHE A 279 1.55 -18.02 -0.32
C PHE A 279 2.90 -18.04 0.41
N ARG A 280 3.93 -17.59 -0.28
CA ARG A 280 5.31 -17.56 0.25
C ARG A 280 5.88 -16.16 0.37
N ARG A 281 5.39 -15.22 -0.45
CA ARG A 281 5.93 -13.86 -0.53
C ARG A 281 4.81 -12.84 -0.58
N ALA A 282 5.14 -11.63 -0.16
CA ALA A 282 4.22 -10.51 -0.11
C ALA A 282 4.87 -9.25 -0.71
N ILE A 283 4.09 -8.50 -1.49
CA ILE A 283 4.48 -7.20 -2.02
C ILE A 283 3.43 -6.19 -1.60
N MET A 284 3.85 -5.22 -0.78
CA MET A 284 3.00 -4.12 -0.29
C MET A 284 3.42 -2.83 -0.97
N MET A 285 2.53 -2.25 -1.79
CA MET A 285 2.73 -0.99 -2.48
C MET A 285 1.85 0.07 -1.83
N SER A 286 2.44 1.11 -1.25
CA SER A 286 1.74 2.29 -0.71
C SER A 286 0.57 2.00 0.24
N GLY A 287 0.69 0.96 1.08
CA GLY A 287 -0.35 0.61 2.05
C GLY A 287 0.07 -0.49 3.01
N SER A 288 -0.40 -0.41 4.25
CA SER A 288 -0.18 -1.41 5.30
C SER A 288 -1.36 -1.48 6.27
N ALA A 289 -1.44 -2.51 7.08
CA ALA A 289 -2.45 -2.64 8.13
C ALA A 289 -2.30 -1.61 9.28
N LEU A 290 -1.20 -0.86 9.30
CA LEU A 290 -0.94 0.20 10.27
C LEU A 290 -1.44 1.58 9.81
N THR A 291 -1.85 1.72 8.55
CA THR A 291 -2.42 2.97 8.03
C THR A 291 -3.73 3.30 8.76
N PRO A 292 -4.03 4.58 9.04
CA PRO A 292 -5.20 4.96 9.82
C PRO A 292 -6.53 4.43 9.26
N TRP A 293 -6.66 4.42 7.95
CA TRP A 293 -7.83 3.93 7.22
C TRP A 293 -7.92 2.41 7.07
N ALA A 294 -6.88 1.66 7.48
CA ALA A 294 -6.81 0.21 7.23
C ALA A 294 -7.76 -0.60 8.09
N VAL A 295 -8.04 -0.16 9.33
CA VAL A 295 -8.95 -0.82 10.27
C VAL A 295 -10.21 0.03 10.45
N ALA A 296 -11.36 -0.50 10.07
CA ALA A 296 -12.63 0.16 10.29
C ALA A 296 -13.10 -0.05 11.74
N ARG A 297 -13.01 1.02 12.55
CA ARG A 297 -13.22 0.94 14.00
C ARG A 297 -14.67 1.17 14.42
N ASP A 298 -15.47 1.85 13.58
CA ASP A 298 -16.83 2.26 13.91
C ASP A 298 -17.91 1.63 13.03
N SER A 299 -17.59 0.52 12.35
CA SER A 299 -18.46 -0.18 11.40
C SER A 299 -19.82 -0.58 12.01
N VAL A 300 -19.87 -0.84 13.33
CA VAL A 300 -21.14 -1.16 14.04
C VAL A 300 -22.11 0.03 14.00
N ASN A 301 -21.62 1.25 14.24
CA ASN A 301 -22.44 2.45 14.18
C ASN A 301 -22.92 2.74 12.76
N TYR A 302 -22.06 2.62 11.76
CA TYR A 302 -22.46 2.76 10.35
C TYR A 302 -23.48 1.71 9.93
N THR A 303 -23.34 0.48 10.40
CA THR A 303 -24.35 -0.58 10.16
C THR A 303 -25.70 -0.22 10.77
N LYS A 304 -25.70 0.33 11.99
CA LYS A 304 -26.94 0.79 12.63
C LYS A 304 -27.57 1.97 11.87
N GLN A 305 -26.77 2.93 11.39
CA GLN A 305 -27.25 4.05 10.58
C GLN A 305 -27.92 3.54 9.29
N ILE A 306 -27.31 2.60 8.57
CA ILE A 306 -27.92 1.95 7.39
C ILE A 306 -29.22 1.25 7.80
N GLY A 307 -29.21 0.49 8.90
CA GLY A 307 -30.41 -0.17 9.40
C GLY A 307 -31.55 0.79 9.70
N GLN A 308 -31.28 1.91 10.38
CA GLN A 308 -32.26 2.96 10.67
C GLN A 308 -32.81 3.57 9.39
N ALA A 309 -31.95 3.92 8.43
CA ALA A 309 -32.36 4.48 7.14
C ALA A 309 -33.27 3.55 6.35
N LEU A 310 -33.07 2.24 6.48
CA LEU A 310 -33.83 1.20 5.78
C LEU A 310 -35.01 0.64 6.62
N GLY A 311 -35.28 1.21 7.81
CA GLY A 311 -36.38 0.76 8.67
C GLY A 311 -36.15 -0.64 9.26
N CYS A 312 -34.92 -1.03 9.52
CA CYS A 312 -34.58 -2.27 10.21
C CYS A 312 -34.52 -2.07 11.73
N PRO A 313 -34.79 -3.12 12.54
CA PRO A 313 -34.60 -3.07 13.99
C PRO A 313 -33.11 -2.97 14.34
N VAL A 314 -32.71 -1.94 15.09
CA VAL A 314 -31.30 -1.68 15.42
C VAL A 314 -30.92 -2.05 16.85
N THR A 315 -31.89 -2.40 17.67
CA THR A 315 -31.68 -2.75 19.09
C THR A 315 -31.17 -4.18 19.27
N GLU A 316 -31.49 -5.08 18.33
CA GLU A 316 -31.12 -6.49 18.36
C GLU A 316 -30.20 -6.78 17.16
N ALA A 317 -29.00 -7.12 17.44
CA ALA A 317 -27.95 -7.29 16.42
C ALA A 317 -28.30 -8.39 15.38
N GLY A 318 -28.86 -9.52 15.80
CA GLY A 318 -29.30 -10.60 14.92
C GLY A 318 -30.45 -10.19 14.01
N ALA A 319 -31.46 -9.51 14.56
CA ALA A 319 -32.59 -9.00 13.77
C ALA A 319 -32.16 -7.94 12.75
N LEU A 320 -31.19 -7.10 13.09
CA LEU A 320 -30.62 -6.13 12.16
C LEU A 320 -29.91 -6.84 10.99
N GLY A 321 -29.05 -7.81 11.27
CA GLY A 321 -28.32 -8.57 10.24
C GLY A 321 -29.26 -9.30 9.29
N ASP A 322 -30.31 -9.95 9.83
CA ASP A 322 -31.33 -10.63 9.03
C ASP A 322 -32.18 -9.67 8.19
N CYS A 323 -32.56 -8.51 8.72
CA CYS A 323 -33.28 -7.50 7.98
C CYS A 323 -32.42 -6.99 6.79
N LEU A 324 -31.16 -6.63 7.03
CA LEU A 324 -30.24 -6.15 5.98
C LEU A 324 -29.99 -7.22 4.90
N ARG A 325 -29.97 -8.51 5.27
CA ARG A 325 -29.80 -9.62 4.31
C ARG A 325 -30.93 -9.68 3.28
N HIS A 326 -32.13 -9.29 3.64
CA HIS A 326 -33.31 -9.32 2.77
C HIS A 326 -33.55 -8.00 2.01
N ARG A 327 -32.79 -6.94 2.28
CA ARG A 327 -32.92 -5.68 1.53
C ARG A 327 -32.33 -5.80 0.13
N PRO A 328 -32.92 -5.12 -0.87
CA PRO A 328 -32.27 -4.96 -2.17
C PRO A 328 -30.85 -4.42 -2.01
N VAL A 329 -29.91 -4.91 -2.81
CA VAL A 329 -28.52 -4.47 -2.73
C VAL A 329 -28.36 -2.98 -3.02
N GLN A 330 -29.17 -2.46 -3.92
CA GLN A 330 -29.15 -1.05 -4.29
C GLN A 330 -29.55 -0.16 -3.09
N ASP A 331 -30.55 -0.55 -2.31
CA ASP A 331 -30.96 0.17 -1.10
C ASP A 331 -29.79 0.28 -0.10
N LEU A 332 -28.99 -0.79 0.05
CA LEU A 332 -27.81 -0.81 0.91
C LEU A 332 -26.71 0.15 0.39
N MET A 333 -26.56 0.24 -0.93
CA MET A 333 -25.55 1.09 -1.57
C MET A 333 -25.97 2.57 -1.60
N ASP A 334 -27.28 2.88 -1.60
CA ASP A 334 -27.76 4.25 -1.76
C ASP A 334 -27.85 5.03 -0.43
N VAL A 335 -27.69 4.35 0.73
CA VAL A 335 -27.65 5.05 2.03
C VAL A 335 -26.38 5.88 2.13
N SER A 336 -26.54 7.20 2.25
CA SER A 336 -25.41 8.11 2.46
C SER A 336 -24.91 8.01 3.90
N LEU A 337 -23.61 7.92 4.07
CA LEU A 337 -22.92 7.90 5.36
C LEU A 337 -22.00 9.11 5.47
N SER A 338 -21.94 9.71 6.65
CA SER A 338 -20.96 10.74 6.97
C SER A 338 -19.78 10.07 7.69
N VAL A 339 -18.70 9.86 6.96
CA VAL A 339 -17.49 9.20 7.48
C VAL A 339 -16.42 10.27 7.70
N PRO A 340 -15.78 10.32 8.88
CA PRO A 340 -14.68 11.24 9.11
C PRO A 340 -13.53 11.01 8.13
N ASP A 341 -12.93 12.10 7.67
CA ASP A 341 -11.83 12.05 6.73
C ASP A 341 -10.67 11.19 7.25
N HIS A 342 -10.02 10.47 6.35
CA HIS A 342 -8.93 9.54 6.63
C HIS A 342 -9.31 8.28 7.40
N LEU A 343 -10.61 7.97 7.54
CA LEU A 343 -11.12 6.74 8.15
C LEU A 343 -12.01 5.98 7.16
N SER A 344 -12.27 4.71 7.44
CA SER A 344 -13.12 3.84 6.62
C SER A 344 -14.39 3.44 7.40
N ALA A 345 -15.54 3.52 6.74
CA ALA A 345 -16.81 3.05 7.32
C ALA A 345 -16.84 1.52 7.41
N PHE A 346 -16.47 0.86 6.30
CA PHE A 346 -16.41 -0.59 6.19
C PHE A 346 -15.04 -1.00 5.67
N GLY A 347 -14.43 -1.95 6.35
CA GLY A 347 -13.12 -2.48 6.07
C GLY A 347 -12.75 -3.56 7.08
N PRO A 348 -11.52 -4.07 7.05
CA PRO A 348 -11.04 -5.02 8.05
C PRO A 348 -11.29 -4.54 9.47
N THR A 349 -11.83 -5.43 10.31
CA THR A 349 -12.09 -5.19 11.74
C THR A 349 -11.39 -6.24 12.58
N ILE A 350 -11.07 -5.90 13.83
CA ILE A 350 -10.46 -6.84 14.78
C ILE A 350 -11.57 -7.79 15.26
N ASP A 351 -11.58 -9.02 14.73
CA ASP A 351 -12.60 -10.04 14.99
C ASP A 351 -12.10 -11.24 15.82
N GLY A 352 -10.83 -11.23 16.19
CA GLY A 352 -10.20 -12.32 16.92
C GLY A 352 -9.92 -13.59 16.10
N THR A 353 -10.31 -13.62 14.82
CA THR A 353 -10.25 -14.81 13.94
C THR A 353 -9.43 -14.54 12.68
N VAL A 354 -9.89 -13.65 11.82
CA VAL A 354 -9.17 -13.25 10.58
C VAL A 354 -8.14 -12.20 10.91
N VAL A 355 -8.53 -11.21 11.72
CA VAL A 355 -7.64 -10.19 12.30
C VAL A 355 -7.63 -10.40 13.81
N PRO A 356 -6.63 -11.12 14.35
CA PRO A 356 -6.68 -11.64 15.72
C PRO A 356 -6.59 -10.55 16.79
N ARG A 357 -5.89 -9.45 16.52
CA ARG A 357 -5.69 -8.31 17.44
C ARG A 357 -5.26 -7.06 16.70
N GLU A 358 -4.95 -6.00 17.44
CA GLU A 358 -4.35 -4.79 16.85
C GLU A 358 -3.14 -5.15 15.98
N PRO A 359 -3.08 -4.66 14.73
CA PRO A 359 -2.04 -5.06 13.78
C PRO A 359 -0.62 -4.83 14.29
N ARG A 360 -0.37 -3.72 14.96
CA ARG A 360 0.95 -3.41 15.55
C ARG A 360 1.37 -4.44 16.57
N ASP A 361 0.46 -4.86 17.45
CA ASP A 361 0.73 -5.84 18.51
C ASP A 361 0.97 -7.22 17.91
N GLU A 362 0.17 -7.60 16.88
CA GLU A 362 0.37 -8.86 16.19
C GLU A 362 1.72 -8.93 15.47
N MET A 363 2.14 -7.87 14.79
CA MET A 363 3.45 -7.79 14.11
C MET A 363 4.61 -7.83 15.11
N ALA A 364 4.45 -7.22 16.28
CA ALA A 364 5.48 -7.16 17.32
C ALA A 364 5.59 -8.47 18.13
N MET A 365 4.57 -9.32 18.10
CA MET A 365 4.50 -10.52 18.94
C MET A 365 5.51 -11.59 18.52
N SER A 366 6.17 -12.17 19.52
CA SER A 366 7.00 -13.36 19.31
C SER A 366 6.14 -14.56 18.90
N GLY A 367 6.44 -15.17 17.76
CA GLY A 367 5.68 -16.31 17.26
C GLY A 367 4.55 -15.97 16.28
N SER A 368 4.30 -14.68 15.99
CA SER A 368 3.46 -14.26 14.88
C SER A 368 3.94 -14.85 13.55
N SER A 369 3.01 -15.17 12.64
CA SER A 369 3.33 -15.62 11.28
C SER A 369 3.90 -14.51 10.41
N TYR A 370 3.86 -13.27 10.85
CA TYR A 370 4.20 -12.10 10.06
C TYR A 370 5.56 -12.19 9.39
N ALA A 371 6.58 -12.71 10.09
CA ALA A 371 7.92 -12.91 9.56
C ALA A 371 8.17 -14.29 8.93
N ASP A 372 7.12 -15.04 8.55
CA ASP A 372 7.28 -16.31 7.81
C ASP A 372 7.47 -16.12 6.30
N TYR A 373 7.22 -14.91 5.79
CA TYR A 373 7.15 -14.55 4.37
C TYR A 373 8.30 -13.63 3.97
N ASP A 374 8.80 -13.72 2.74
CA ASP A 374 9.64 -12.66 2.17
C ASP A 374 8.75 -11.43 1.87
N LEU A 375 9.25 -10.23 2.18
CA LEU A 375 8.51 -8.98 2.05
C LEU A 375 9.24 -7.98 1.15
N LEU A 376 8.57 -7.53 0.08
CA LEU A 376 8.92 -6.34 -0.69
C LEU A 376 7.88 -5.26 -0.36
N PHE A 377 8.34 -4.08 0.09
CA PHE A 377 7.43 -3.01 0.47
C PHE A 377 7.99 -1.66 0.03
N GLY A 378 7.11 -0.71 -0.16
CA GLY A 378 7.57 0.61 -0.57
C GLY A 378 6.46 1.61 -0.78
N VAL A 379 6.88 2.82 -1.11
CA VAL A 379 6.04 4.00 -1.23
C VAL A 379 6.47 4.84 -2.43
N VAL A 380 5.62 5.77 -2.81
CA VAL A 380 5.95 6.85 -3.74
C VAL A 380 6.36 8.11 -2.96
N ARG A 381 6.77 9.17 -3.67
CA ARG A 381 7.25 10.38 -3.00
C ARG A 381 6.13 11.13 -2.28
N PHE A 382 4.96 11.27 -2.89
CA PHE A 382 3.79 11.96 -2.32
C PHE A 382 2.57 11.04 -2.36
N GLU A 383 2.15 10.57 -1.21
CA GLU A 383 1.03 9.63 -1.08
C GLU A 383 -0.33 10.33 -0.96
N SER A 384 -0.35 11.63 -0.60
CA SER A 384 -1.58 12.37 -0.30
C SER A 384 -1.78 13.64 -1.11
N TYR A 385 -0.95 13.90 -2.12
CA TYR A 385 -1.05 15.13 -2.94
C TYR A 385 -2.32 15.21 -3.78
N TYR A 386 -2.96 14.08 -4.05
CA TYR A 386 -4.21 13.99 -4.80
C TYR A 386 -5.42 14.68 -4.12
N MET A 387 -5.30 15.07 -2.87
CA MET A 387 -6.36 15.72 -2.09
C MET A 387 -6.59 17.18 -2.45
N PHE A 388 -5.67 17.82 -3.20
CA PHE A 388 -5.70 19.25 -3.48
C PHE A 388 -6.32 19.57 -4.83
N SER A 389 -6.97 20.75 -4.91
CA SER A 389 -7.54 21.27 -6.15
C SER A 389 -6.46 21.71 -7.15
N ALA A 390 -6.82 21.82 -8.42
CA ALA A 390 -5.91 22.33 -9.46
C ALA A 390 -5.40 23.76 -9.19
N HIS A 391 -6.21 24.58 -8.52
CA HIS A 391 -5.82 25.93 -8.10
C HIS A 391 -4.77 25.89 -6.99
N GLU A 392 -5.01 25.08 -5.96
CA GLU A 392 -4.08 24.89 -4.84
C GLU A 392 -2.74 24.30 -5.33
N GLU A 393 -2.77 23.30 -6.20
CA GLU A 393 -1.55 22.71 -6.77
C GLU A 393 -0.69 23.77 -7.50
N LYS A 394 -1.32 24.75 -8.14
CA LYS A 394 -0.63 25.76 -8.91
C LYS A 394 -0.13 26.92 -8.05
N HIS A 395 -0.92 27.37 -7.09
CA HIS A 395 -0.68 28.60 -6.35
C HIS A 395 -0.32 28.38 -4.90
N GLY A 396 -0.56 27.17 -4.35
CA GLY A 396 -0.45 26.89 -2.93
C GLY A 396 -1.65 27.43 -2.15
N PHE A 397 -1.52 27.45 -0.84
CA PHE A 397 -2.50 28.00 0.09
C PHE A 397 -1.81 28.59 1.33
N GLU A 398 -2.58 29.39 2.09
CA GLU A 398 -2.11 30.06 3.29
C GLU A 398 -2.12 29.14 4.53
N VAL A 399 -1.49 29.62 5.61
CA VAL A 399 -1.33 28.92 6.90
C VAL A 399 -2.68 28.45 7.47
N ASP A 400 -3.73 29.28 7.39
CA ASP A 400 -5.07 28.95 7.89
C ASP A 400 -5.64 27.67 7.25
N ARG A 401 -5.38 27.48 5.94
CA ARG A 401 -5.82 26.27 5.22
C ARG A 401 -5.04 25.05 5.69
N ARG A 402 -3.73 25.15 5.86
CA ARG A 402 -2.89 24.10 6.46
C ARG A 402 -3.41 23.70 7.83
N ASP A 403 -3.66 24.70 8.67
CA ASP A 403 -4.04 24.45 10.07
C ASP A 403 -5.39 23.72 10.15
N ARG A 404 -6.38 24.09 9.32
CA ARG A 404 -7.65 23.36 9.25
C ARG A 404 -7.48 21.90 8.81
N ILE A 405 -6.67 21.66 7.77
CA ILE A 405 -6.37 20.30 7.30
C ILE A 405 -5.72 19.46 8.40
N LEU A 406 -4.68 20.00 9.05
CA LEU A 406 -3.96 19.27 10.10
C LEU A 406 -4.79 19.10 11.38
N ARG A 407 -5.67 20.04 11.72
CA ARG A 407 -6.65 19.90 12.82
C ARG A 407 -7.62 18.76 12.54
N THR A 408 -8.12 18.64 11.30
CA THR A 408 -8.96 17.51 10.87
C THR A 408 -8.24 16.19 11.03
N LEU A 409 -7.02 16.10 10.53
CA LEU A 409 -6.17 14.91 10.68
C LEU A 409 -6.01 14.51 12.15
N VAL A 410 -5.62 15.46 13.00
CA VAL A 410 -5.36 15.19 14.42
C VAL A 410 -6.63 14.79 15.16
N ARG A 411 -7.75 15.49 14.94
CA ARG A 411 -9.02 15.15 15.56
C ARG A 411 -9.50 13.76 15.18
N ASN A 412 -9.34 13.37 13.92
CA ASN A 412 -9.80 12.07 13.44
C ASN A 412 -8.92 10.91 13.91
N LEU A 413 -7.61 11.13 14.08
CA LEU A 413 -6.67 10.06 14.41
C LEU A 413 -6.38 9.90 15.91
N TYR A 414 -6.46 10.98 16.70
CA TYR A 414 -6.00 10.98 18.10
C TYR A 414 -7.11 11.36 19.06
N SER A 415 -7.05 10.79 20.28
CA SER A 415 -8.03 11.03 21.34
C SER A 415 -7.41 11.80 22.52
N TYR A 416 -6.09 11.88 22.61
CA TYR A 416 -5.37 12.48 23.72
C TYR A 416 -4.30 13.45 23.24
N HIS A 417 -4.12 14.58 23.92
CA HIS A 417 -3.10 15.58 23.67
C HIS A 417 -3.12 16.10 22.22
N GLN A 418 -4.33 16.33 21.71
CA GLN A 418 -4.53 16.73 20.30
C GLN A 418 -3.83 18.05 19.97
N GLN A 419 -3.86 19.02 20.90
CA GLN A 419 -3.23 20.33 20.68
C GLN A 419 -1.71 20.21 20.60
N GLU A 420 -1.09 19.46 21.48
CA GLU A 420 0.35 19.23 21.49
C GLU A 420 0.80 18.46 20.27
N ILE A 421 0.03 17.45 19.83
CA ILE A 421 0.29 16.69 18.61
C ILE A 421 0.18 17.62 17.40
N PHE A 422 -0.87 18.42 17.29
CA PHE A 422 -1.06 19.40 16.22
C PHE A 422 0.12 20.36 16.10
N LEU A 423 0.50 21.02 17.21
CA LEU A 423 1.61 21.95 17.24
C LEU A 423 2.94 21.29 16.88
N THR A 424 3.15 20.06 17.31
CA THR A 424 4.37 19.29 16.99
C THR A 424 4.43 18.98 15.48
N ILE A 425 3.32 18.60 14.86
CA ILE A 425 3.24 18.36 13.41
C ILE A 425 3.52 19.67 12.65
N VAL A 426 2.86 20.75 13.02
CA VAL A 426 3.07 22.07 12.39
C VAL A 426 4.54 22.49 12.49
N ASN A 427 5.17 22.31 13.67
CA ASN A 427 6.58 22.65 13.85
C ASN A 427 7.52 21.81 12.97
N GLU A 428 7.29 20.50 12.85
CA GLU A 428 8.15 19.61 12.06
C GLU A 428 8.02 19.84 10.55
N TYR A 429 6.82 20.20 10.08
CA TYR A 429 6.52 20.44 8.66
C TYR A 429 6.43 21.95 8.32
N THR A 430 7.28 22.75 8.93
CA THR A 430 7.48 24.17 8.61
C THR A 430 8.94 24.43 8.30
N ASP A 431 9.24 25.03 7.14
CA ASP A 431 10.60 25.43 6.76
C ASP A 431 11.01 26.72 7.50
N TRP A 432 11.53 26.58 8.71
CA TRP A 432 12.00 27.68 9.55
C TRP A 432 13.24 28.41 9.00
N THR A 433 13.82 27.93 7.90
CA THR A 433 14.94 28.66 7.25
C THR A 433 14.47 29.87 6.49
N ARG A 434 13.16 30.03 6.28
CA ARG A 434 12.53 31.15 5.59
C ARG A 434 11.74 32.01 6.56
N SER A 435 11.98 33.30 6.54
CA SER A 435 11.23 34.30 7.34
C SER A 435 9.76 34.44 6.89
N VAL A 436 9.45 34.19 5.62
CA VAL A 436 8.10 34.18 5.07
C VAL A 436 7.89 32.89 4.31
N GLN A 437 6.85 32.17 4.70
CA GLN A 437 6.44 30.93 4.02
C GLN A 437 5.75 31.26 2.70
N HIS A 438 6.14 30.59 1.63
CA HIS A 438 5.47 30.74 0.34
C HIS A 438 4.29 29.77 0.27
N PRO A 439 3.09 30.15 -0.21
CA PRO A 439 1.90 29.28 -0.28
C PRO A 439 2.14 27.90 -0.89
N VAL A 440 2.95 27.81 -1.95
CA VAL A 440 3.32 26.52 -2.56
C VAL A 440 4.18 25.67 -1.63
N SER A 441 5.07 26.28 -0.84
CA SER A 441 5.87 25.53 0.14
C SER A 441 5.00 25.03 1.29
N ILE A 442 4.03 25.83 1.74
CA ILE A 442 3.05 25.42 2.77
C ILE A 442 2.25 24.20 2.27
N LEU A 443 1.80 24.22 1.00
CA LEU A 443 1.11 23.07 0.41
C LEU A 443 2.02 21.83 0.35
N GLU A 444 3.25 21.96 -0.15
CA GLU A 444 4.18 20.84 -0.29
C GLU A 444 4.50 20.19 1.07
N GLU A 445 4.76 20.99 2.11
CA GLU A 445 5.01 20.49 3.47
C GLU A 445 3.76 19.86 4.11
N THR A 446 2.58 20.44 3.85
CA THR A 446 1.30 19.85 4.31
C THR A 446 1.03 18.52 3.62
N ALA A 447 1.26 18.45 2.30
CA ALA A 447 1.12 17.20 1.54
C ALA A 447 2.10 16.11 2.03
N GLU A 448 3.31 16.52 2.40
CA GLU A 448 4.30 15.61 2.98
C GLU A 448 3.87 15.13 4.37
N ALA A 449 3.33 16.01 5.23
CA ALA A 449 2.79 15.63 6.53
C ALA A 449 1.66 14.61 6.42
N LEU A 450 0.70 14.84 5.51
CA LEU A 450 -0.38 13.91 5.23
C LEU A 450 0.15 12.58 4.66
N SER A 451 1.11 12.63 3.74
CA SER A 451 1.72 11.44 3.14
C SER A 451 2.41 10.59 4.19
N ASP A 452 3.19 11.22 5.07
CA ASP A 452 3.90 10.54 6.13
C ASP A 452 2.93 9.95 7.17
N ALA A 453 1.90 10.70 7.57
CA ALA A 453 0.89 10.24 8.52
C ALA A 453 0.08 9.04 8.03
N LEU A 454 -0.42 9.15 6.77
CA LEU A 454 -1.45 8.25 6.26
C LEU A 454 -0.87 7.00 5.59
N VAL A 455 0.38 7.05 5.10
CA VAL A 455 0.94 5.92 4.33
C VAL A 455 2.41 5.66 4.66
N VAL A 456 3.30 6.65 4.56
CA VAL A 456 4.75 6.40 4.56
C VAL A 456 5.23 5.84 5.90
N ALA A 457 4.90 6.52 7.02
CA ALA A 457 5.31 6.07 8.34
C ALA A 457 4.72 4.69 8.69
N PRO A 458 3.41 4.44 8.46
CA PRO A 458 2.81 3.13 8.66
C PRO A 458 3.45 2.00 7.83
N VAL A 459 3.79 2.25 6.56
CA VAL A 459 4.41 1.24 5.68
C VAL A 459 5.84 0.95 6.11
N VAL A 460 6.64 1.98 6.43
CA VAL A 460 8.02 1.82 6.88
C VAL A 460 8.05 1.14 8.25
N GLU A 461 7.13 1.48 9.15
CA GLU A 461 7.00 0.82 10.45
C GLU A 461 6.65 -0.66 10.30
N ALA A 462 5.67 -1.02 9.46
CA ALA A 462 5.32 -2.42 9.19
C ALA A 462 6.53 -3.21 8.69
N GLY A 463 7.29 -2.66 7.73
CA GLY A 463 8.54 -3.26 7.25
C GLY A 463 9.62 -3.39 8.33
N THR A 464 9.74 -2.40 9.21
CA THR A 464 10.68 -2.41 10.33
C THR A 464 10.31 -3.51 11.35
N LEU A 465 9.02 -3.64 11.68
CA LEU A 465 8.52 -4.70 12.55
C LEU A 465 8.75 -6.08 11.94
N HIS A 466 8.56 -6.23 10.62
CA HIS A 466 8.83 -7.46 9.89
C HIS A 466 10.31 -7.84 9.96
N ALA A 467 11.21 -6.94 9.63
CA ALA A 467 12.64 -7.18 9.67
C ALA A 467 13.13 -7.50 11.10
N ALA A 468 12.62 -6.78 12.12
CA ALA A 468 12.91 -7.03 13.51
C ALA A 468 12.38 -8.40 13.99
N ALA A 469 11.18 -8.81 13.53
CA ALA A 469 10.62 -10.11 13.86
C ALA A 469 11.41 -11.26 13.19
N ALA A 470 11.86 -11.07 11.94
CA ALA A 470 12.71 -12.01 11.23
C ALA A 470 14.07 -12.19 11.94
N ALA A 471 14.70 -11.08 12.37
CA ALA A 471 15.98 -11.12 13.09
C ALA A 471 15.89 -11.85 14.44
N ARG A 472 14.77 -11.73 15.17
CA ARG A 472 14.57 -12.44 16.44
C ARG A 472 14.49 -13.97 16.32
N ARG A 473 14.33 -14.52 15.11
CA ARG A 473 14.15 -15.97 14.87
C ARG A 473 15.45 -16.75 14.71
N GLY A 474 16.61 -16.11 14.75
CA GLY A 474 17.92 -16.77 14.72
C GLY A 474 18.95 -16.05 13.86
N GLU A 475 20.20 -16.57 13.85
CA GLU A 475 21.34 -15.95 13.19
C GLU A 475 21.20 -15.82 11.66
N THR A 476 20.44 -16.73 11.05
CA THR A 476 20.08 -16.64 9.63
C THR A 476 18.59 -16.44 9.47
N PRO A 477 18.12 -15.21 9.17
CA PRO A 477 16.71 -14.93 8.92
C PRO A 477 16.18 -15.83 7.79
N LYS A 478 15.05 -16.50 8.02
CA LYS A 478 14.39 -17.33 7.00
C LYS A 478 13.67 -16.52 5.93
N SER A 479 13.43 -15.25 6.20
CA SER A 479 12.73 -14.30 5.32
C SER A 479 13.52 -13.02 5.18
N THR A 480 13.33 -12.34 4.07
CA THR A 480 13.99 -11.08 3.73
C THR A 480 12.99 -9.95 3.59
N SER A 481 13.42 -8.73 3.88
CA SER A 481 12.66 -7.50 3.66
C SER A 481 13.40 -6.61 2.68
N HIS A 482 12.69 -5.96 1.74
CA HIS A 482 13.29 -5.01 0.80
C HIS A 482 12.39 -3.78 0.68
N LEU A 483 12.98 -2.58 0.89
CA LEU A 483 12.28 -1.31 0.80
C LEU A 483 12.61 -0.58 -0.49
N TYR A 484 11.59 -0.04 -1.17
CA TYR A 484 11.75 0.87 -2.30
C TYR A 484 11.07 2.22 -2.09
N LEU A 485 11.59 3.24 -2.77
CA LEU A 485 10.94 4.51 -3.04
C LEU A 485 10.81 4.66 -4.55
N PHE A 486 9.59 4.73 -5.08
CA PHE A 486 9.38 5.05 -6.49
C PHE A 486 9.37 6.56 -6.66
N GLY A 487 10.39 7.08 -7.34
CA GLY A 487 10.66 8.52 -7.41
C GLY A 487 10.60 9.11 -8.82
N TYR A 488 10.09 8.38 -9.81
CA TYR A 488 9.93 8.86 -11.17
C TYR A 488 8.57 9.52 -11.34
N HIS A 489 8.58 10.71 -11.92
CA HIS A 489 7.39 11.43 -12.32
C HIS A 489 7.36 11.54 -13.84
N SER A 490 6.24 11.17 -14.45
CA SER A 490 6.02 11.26 -15.89
C SER A 490 5.72 12.71 -16.30
N GLU A 491 6.27 13.16 -17.43
CA GLU A 491 5.94 14.46 -18.02
C GLU A 491 4.46 14.52 -18.47
N GLU A 492 3.87 13.37 -18.79
CA GLU A 492 2.47 13.20 -19.20
C GLU A 492 1.54 12.89 -17.99
N SER A 493 2.07 12.95 -16.76
CA SER A 493 1.28 12.70 -15.55
C SER A 493 0.14 13.71 -15.41
N PRO A 494 -1.06 13.27 -14.96
CA PRO A 494 -2.16 14.16 -14.63
C PRO A 494 -1.90 15.03 -13.39
N PHE A 495 -0.78 14.82 -12.71
CA PHE A 495 -0.40 15.57 -11.52
C PHE A 495 0.60 16.69 -11.84
N SER A 496 0.75 17.65 -10.93
CA SER A 496 1.72 18.73 -11.09
C SER A 496 3.16 18.20 -11.11
N GLN A 497 3.97 18.70 -12.04
CA GLN A 497 5.39 18.33 -12.15
C GLN A 497 6.23 18.71 -10.91
N LYS A 498 5.77 19.67 -10.11
CA LYS A 498 6.49 20.11 -8.92
C LYS A 498 6.50 19.10 -7.78
N GLY A 499 5.41 18.34 -7.63
CA GLY A 499 5.25 17.41 -6.52
C GLY A 499 6.09 16.12 -6.64
N GLY A 500 6.43 15.66 -7.83
CA GLY A 500 7.08 14.36 -8.06
C GLY A 500 6.08 13.22 -8.23
N CYS A 501 6.47 11.97 -7.97
CA CYS A 501 5.61 10.80 -8.12
C CYS A 501 4.50 10.78 -7.07
N MET A 502 3.26 10.57 -7.50
CA MET A 502 2.05 10.56 -6.68
C MET A 502 1.52 9.15 -6.47
N HIS A 503 0.65 8.98 -5.48
CA HIS A 503 0.00 7.71 -5.15
C HIS A 503 -0.59 7.03 -6.40
N GLY A 504 -0.24 5.76 -6.62
CA GLY A 504 -0.69 4.95 -7.74
C GLY A 504 -0.03 5.23 -9.09
N GLU A 505 0.95 6.12 -9.20
CA GLU A 505 1.72 6.33 -10.42
C GLU A 505 2.79 5.25 -10.68
N ASP A 506 3.17 4.48 -9.68
CA ASP A 506 4.10 3.34 -9.78
C ASP A 506 3.43 2.09 -10.35
N LEU A 507 2.12 1.94 -10.16
CA LEU A 507 1.37 0.75 -10.55
C LEU A 507 1.38 0.45 -12.07
N PRO A 508 1.18 1.42 -12.98
CA PRO A 508 1.35 1.19 -14.42
C PRO A 508 2.72 0.61 -14.79
N TYR A 509 3.79 1.05 -14.12
CA TYR A 509 5.15 0.55 -14.38
C TYR A 509 5.34 -0.89 -13.89
N ALA A 510 4.75 -1.23 -12.75
CA ALA A 510 4.77 -2.59 -12.23
C ALA A 510 3.98 -3.58 -13.10
N LEU A 511 2.91 -3.12 -13.77
CA LEU A 511 2.06 -3.91 -14.66
C LEU A 511 2.52 -3.91 -16.14
N GLY A 512 3.51 -3.08 -16.50
CA GLY A 512 4.05 -3.04 -17.86
C GLY A 512 3.28 -2.16 -18.84
N VAL A 513 2.33 -1.34 -18.38
CA VAL A 513 1.49 -0.47 -19.23
C VAL A 513 2.29 0.44 -20.17
N PRO A 514 3.43 1.05 -19.77
CA PRO A 514 4.25 1.88 -20.65
C PRO A 514 4.73 1.19 -21.92
N LEU A 515 4.82 -0.13 -21.95
CA LEU A 515 5.20 -0.89 -23.14
C LEU A 515 4.12 -0.88 -24.23
N LEU A 516 2.85 -0.88 -23.83
CA LEU A 516 1.69 -0.88 -24.74
C LEU A 516 1.18 0.54 -25.03
N GLY A 517 1.33 1.46 -24.07
CA GLY A 517 0.71 2.78 -24.09
C GLY A 517 -0.71 2.83 -23.54
N HIS A 518 -1.29 1.67 -23.23
CA HIS A 518 -2.61 1.53 -22.60
C HIS A 518 -2.70 0.19 -21.87
N GLY A 519 -3.56 0.10 -20.88
CA GLY A 519 -3.83 -1.13 -20.14
C GLY A 519 -4.88 -0.86 -19.06
N GLY A 520 -6.09 -1.38 -19.23
CA GLY A 520 -7.21 -1.09 -18.33
C GLY A 520 -7.49 0.41 -18.19
N PRO A 521 -7.53 0.96 -16.97
CA PRO A 521 -7.79 2.39 -16.73
C PRO A 521 -6.58 3.28 -17.06
N PHE A 522 -5.41 2.70 -17.27
CA PHE A 522 -4.18 3.44 -17.52
C PHE A 522 -4.04 3.72 -19.02
N TYR A 523 -3.84 4.97 -19.33
CA TYR A 523 -3.60 5.44 -20.69
C TYR A 523 -2.62 6.60 -20.64
N GLY A 524 -1.65 6.62 -21.55
CA GLY A 524 -0.67 7.69 -21.62
C GLY A 524 0.22 7.57 -22.86
N ASN A 525 0.80 8.68 -23.23
CA ASN A 525 1.77 8.72 -24.33
C ASN A 525 3.20 8.48 -23.78
N TYR A 526 3.38 7.32 -23.15
CA TYR A 526 4.63 6.95 -22.53
C TYR A 526 5.81 7.00 -23.50
N SER A 527 6.91 7.50 -23.03
CA SER A 527 8.19 7.58 -23.75
C SER A 527 8.94 6.24 -23.75
N ARG A 528 9.96 6.12 -24.61
CA ARG A 528 10.87 4.96 -24.59
C ARG A 528 11.62 4.82 -23.26
N GLN A 529 11.88 5.94 -22.57
CA GLN A 529 12.55 5.94 -21.28
C GLN A 529 11.63 5.35 -20.20
N GLU A 530 10.34 5.68 -20.23
CA GLU A 530 9.34 5.13 -19.34
C GLU A 530 9.10 3.64 -19.59
N ALA A 531 9.08 3.21 -20.84
CA ALA A 531 9.04 1.80 -21.17
C ALA A 531 10.25 1.04 -20.59
N ALA A 532 11.45 1.60 -20.68
CA ALA A 532 12.65 1.00 -20.09
C ALA A 532 12.63 1.01 -18.55
N LEU A 533 12.01 2.03 -17.92
CA LEU A 533 11.79 2.06 -16.47
C LEU A 533 10.78 0.97 -16.06
N SER A 534 9.71 0.80 -16.83
CA SER A 534 8.73 -0.26 -16.61
C SER A 534 9.35 -1.66 -16.73
N GLU A 535 10.18 -1.90 -17.74
CA GLU A 535 10.95 -3.15 -17.86
C GLU A 535 11.80 -3.41 -16.60
N THR A 536 12.47 -2.38 -16.08
CA THR A 536 13.28 -2.46 -14.86
C THR A 536 12.43 -2.77 -13.63
N THR A 537 11.29 -2.09 -13.49
CA THR A 537 10.37 -2.29 -12.37
C THR A 537 9.79 -3.70 -12.39
N MET A 538 9.25 -4.14 -13.54
CA MET A 538 8.76 -5.51 -13.70
C MET A 538 9.84 -6.55 -13.39
N ALA A 539 11.09 -6.32 -13.82
CA ALA A 539 12.19 -7.25 -13.55
C ALA A 539 12.44 -7.42 -12.04
N TYR A 540 12.37 -6.35 -11.24
CA TYR A 540 12.50 -6.42 -9.78
C TYR A 540 11.35 -7.22 -9.15
N TRP A 541 10.08 -6.93 -9.53
CA TRP A 541 8.90 -7.62 -9.00
C TRP A 541 8.88 -9.11 -9.35
N VAL A 542 9.15 -9.40 -10.61
CA VAL A 542 9.23 -10.79 -11.11
C VAL A 542 10.36 -11.55 -10.42
N ARG A 543 11.54 -10.94 -10.28
CA ARG A 543 12.66 -11.60 -9.64
C ARG A 543 12.37 -11.90 -8.17
N PHE A 544 11.81 -10.92 -7.45
CA PHE A 544 11.36 -11.15 -6.09
C PHE A 544 10.32 -12.29 -6.01
N ALA A 545 9.33 -12.31 -6.90
CA ALA A 545 8.34 -13.39 -6.95
C ALA A 545 8.97 -14.76 -7.25
N LYS A 546 10.05 -14.82 -8.05
CA LYS A 546 10.78 -16.07 -8.35
C LYS A 546 11.62 -16.56 -7.17
N THR A 547 12.30 -15.68 -6.47
CA THR A 547 13.43 -16.06 -5.59
C THR A 547 13.33 -15.55 -4.14
N GLY A 548 12.51 -14.55 -3.85
CA GLY A 548 12.48 -13.80 -2.58
C GLY A 548 13.49 -12.66 -2.52
N SER A 549 14.29 -12.46 -3.58
CA SER A 549 15.23 -11.35 -3.71
C SER A 549 14.98 -10.60 -5.02
N PRO A 550 14.90 -9.25 -5.00
CA PRO A 550 14.76 -8.47 -6.23
C PRO A 550 16.04 -8.41 -7.06
N ASN A 551 17.18 -8.89 -6.54
CA ASN A 551 18.47 -8.84 -7.20
C ASN A 551 18.52 -9.75 -8.43
N ILE A 552 19.02 -9.20 -9.55
CA ILE A 552 19.20 -9.94 -10.81
C ILE A 552 20.57 -10.58 -10.79
N THR A 553 20.66 -11.88 -11.06
CA THR A 553 21.90 -12.63 -11.13
C THR A 553 22.34 -12.85 -12.59
N THR A 554 23.62 -13.01 -12.81
CA THR A 554 24.22 -13.24 -14.13
C THR A 554 23.74 -14.50 -14.85
N SER A 555 23.09 -15.42 -14.11
CA SER A 555 22.53 -16.66 -14.66
C SER A 555 21.14 -16.50 -15.29
N ASP A 556 20.49 -15.32 -15.13
CA ASP A 556 19.16 -15.08 -15.67
C ASP A 556 19.24 -14.69 -17.14
N THR A 557 18.97 -15.65 -18.02
CA THR A 557 19.10 -15.54 -19.49
C THR A 557 18.03 -14.70 -20.19
N ASP A 558 17.02 -14.22 -19.46
CA ASP A 558 15.79 -13.68 -20.04
C ASP A 558 15.80 -12.15 -20.22
N SER A 559 16.61 -11.62 -21.03
CA SER A 559 16.62 -10.23 -21.51
C SER A 559 17.96 -9.51 -21.34
N GLU A 560 18.81 -9.62 -22.34
CA GLU A 560 20.11 -8.95 -22.38
C GLU A 560 20.06 -7.42 -22.27
N ARG A 561 18.93 -6.79 -22.57
CA ARG A 561 18.77 -5.33 -22.49
C ARG A 561 18.51 -4.82 -21.08
N ALA A 562 17.75 -5.55 -20.26
CA ALA A 562 17.58 -5.21 -18.85
C ALA A 562 18.85 -5.49 -18.04
N LYS A 563 19.63 -6.52 -18.41
CA LYS A 563 20.89 -6.91 -17.77
C LYS A 563 21.89 -5.75 -17.63
N GLY A 564 22.10 -4.95 -18.63
CA GLY A 564 23.17 -3.93 -18.61
C GLY A 564 22.93 -2.76 -17.65
N ARG A 565 21.69 -2.52 -17.19
CA ARG A 565 21.32 -1.41 -16.28
C ARG A 565 21.13 -1.86 -14.83
N VAL A 566 20.56 -3.04 -14.62
CA VAL A 566 20.15 -3.55 -13.31
C VAL A 566 21.22 -4.41 -12.65
N GLU A 567 22.06 -5.09 -13.42
CA GLU A 567 23.14 -5.97 -12.92
C GLU A 567 24.17 -5.29 -12.02
N LYS A 568 24.29 -3.96 -12.10
CA LYS A 568 25.32 -3.21 -11.35
C LYS A 568 24.86 -2.70 -9.99
N ILE A 569 23.59 -2.83 -9.65
CA ILE A 569 23.03 -2.28 -8.42
C ILE A 569 22.49 -3.43 -7.57
N GLY A 570 23.28 -3.87 -6.59
CA GLY A 570 22.79 -4.81 -5.58
C GLY A 570 21.80 -4.09 -4.65
N TRP A 571 20.54 -4.47 -4.67
CA TRP A 571 19.52 -3.98 -3.74
C TRP A 571 19.65 -4.73 -2.41
N PRO A 572 20.17 -4.09 -1.33
CA PRO A 572 20.36 -4.74 -0.06
C PRO A 572 19.02 -5.05 0.62
N SER A 573 19.02 -6.08 1.47
CA SER A 573 17.90 -6.30 2.36
C SER A 573 17.78 -5.14 3.35
N TYR A 574 16.53 -4.82 3.70
CA TYR A 574 16.20 -3.81 4.71
C TYR A 574 16.42 -4.38 6.11
N ASP A 575 17.07 -3.63 6.95
CA ASP A 575 17.20 -3.90 8.39
C ASP A 575 16.96 -2.62 9.21
N PRO A 576 16.51 -2.74 10.47
CA PRO A 576 16.15 -1.58 11.30
C PRO A 576 17.30 -0.62 11.62
N VAL A 577 18.57 -1.08 11.51
CA VAL A 577 19.75 -0.28 11.85
C VAL A 577 20.20 0.56 10.66
N HIS A 578 20.44 -0.08 9.51
CA HIS A 578 20.95 0.60 8.31
C HIS A 578 19.86 1.18 7.43
N GLN A 579 18.63 0.70 7.52
CA GLN A 579 17.44 1.17 6.81
C GLN A 579 17.66 1.45 5.32
N LYS A 580 18.40 0.54 4.66
CA LYS A 580 18.76 0.71 3.25
C LYS A 580 17.57 0.47 2.33
N TYR A 581 17.46 1.30 1.30
CA TYR A 581 16.39 1.20 0.30
C TYR A 581 16.90 1.56 -1.10
N ILE A 582 16.13 1.18 -2.12
CA ILE A 582 16.37 1.61 -3.49
C ILE A 582 15.41 2.74 -3.87
N THR A 583 15.94 3.78 -4.51
CA THR A 583 15.09 4.73 -5.22
C THR A 583 14.96 4.25 -6.66
N ILE A 584 13.74 3.90 -7.09
CA ILE A 584 13.40 3.46 -8.44
C ILE A 584 13.09 4.69 -9.29
N GLY A 585 13.77 4.84 -10.40
CA GLY A 585 13.62 5.89 -11.38
C GLY A 585 14.50 5.56 -12.60
N THR A 586 14.70 6.49 -13.51
CA THR A 586 15.51 6.28 -14.73
C THR A 586 16.94 5.84 -14.45
N LYS A 587 17.45 6.16 -13.26
CA LYS A 587 18.74 5.71 -12.72
C LYS A 587 18.53 5.27 -11.27
N PRO A 588 18.26 4.01 -11.01
CA PRO A 588 18.08 3.49 -9.66
C PRO A 588 19.29 3.79 -8.77
N LYS A 589 19.08 4.07 -7.49
CA LYS A 589 20.12 4.40 -6.52
C LYS A 589 19.83 3.76 -5.17
N ILE A 590 20.85 3.24 -4.52
CA ILE A 590 20.75 2.80 -3.12
C ILE A 590 20.94 4.02 -2.22
N ARG A 591 20.08 4.12 -1.22
CA ARG A 591 20.09 5.13 -0.16
C ARG A 591 19.78 4.45 1.18
N ASP A 592 19.81 5.22 2.23
CA ASP A 592 19.46 4.79 3.59
C ASP A 592 18.66 5.86 4.31
N HIS A 593 18.00 5.47 5.42
CA HIS A 593 17.31 6.36 6.36
C HIS A 593 16.33 7.33 5.67
N TYR A 594 15.40 6.77 4.87
CA TYR A 594 14.38 7.59 4.19
C TYR A 594 13.55 8.38 5.20
N HIS A 595 13.58 9.70 5.11
CA HIS A 595 12.84 10.65 5.95
C HIS A 595 12.88 10.33 7.46
N VAL A 596 13.95 9.69 7.95
CA VAL A 596 14.01 9.12 9.31
C VAL A 596 13.64 10.11 10.40
N HIS A 597 14.03 11.39 10.27
CA HIS A 597 13.71 12.43 11.24
C HIS A 597 12.19 12.66 11.31
N LYS A 598 11.54 12.97 10.17
CA LYS A 598 10.10 13.16 10.08
C LYS A 598 9.32 11.89 10.45
N LEU A 599 9.78 10.71 10.02
CA LEU A 599 9.12 9.45 10.38
C LEU A 599 9.23 9.13 11.88
N SER A 600 10.29 9.56 12.57
CA SER A 600 10.42 9.39 14.01
C SER A 600 9.36 10.16 14.80
N LEU A 601 8.86 11.28 14.26
CA LEU A 601 7.70 11.99 14.81
C LEU A 601 6.49 11.04 14.89
N TRP A 602 6.13 10.37 13.79
CA TRP A 602 4.94 9.51 13.71
C TRP A 602 5.11 8.18 14.44
N THR A 603 6.31 7.57 14.37
CA THR A 603 6.56 6.23 14.92
C THR A 603 7.05 6.23 16.35
N GLN A 604 7.61 7.33 16.88
CA GLN A 604 8.20 7.42 18.21
C GLN A 604 7.61 8.50 19.10
N LEU A 605 7.51 9.74 18.60
CA LEU A 605 7.11 10.88 19.44
C LEU A 605 5.60 10.92 19.66
N ILE A 606 4.81 10.92 18.59
CA ILE A 606 3.34 10.97 18.69
C ILE A 606 2.77 9.80 19.51
N PRO A 607 3.22 8.52 19.38
CA PRO A 607 2.76 7.44 20.25
C PRO A 607 3.06 7.65 21.73
N LYS A 608 4.09 8.43 22.07
CA LYS A 608 4.41 8.80 23.46
C LYS A 608 3.55 9.95 23.95
N LEU A 609 3.19 10.88 23.08
CA LEU A 609 2.26 11.97 23.39
C LEU A 609 0.83 11.45 23.51
N HIS A 610 0.39 10.59 22.60
CA HIS A 610 -0.96 10.02 22.56
C HIS A 610 -1.20 9.03 23.70
N ARG A 611 -1.22 9.53 24.93
CA ARG A 611 -1.45 8.74 26.15
C ARG A 611 -2.45 9.47 27.01
N ARG A 612 -3.27 8.70 27.72
CA ARG A 612 -4.31 9.24 28.60
C ARG A 612 -3.78 10.16 29.71
N GLY A 613 -2.52 10.00 30.15
CA GLY A 613 -2.01 10.70 31.33
C GLY A 613 -2.59 10.15 32.62
N GLY A 614 -2.45 10.93 33.71
CA GLY A 614 -3.04 10.63 35.03
C GLY A 614 -4.56 10.79 35.03
N ILE A 615 -5.21 10.25 36.06
CA ILE A 615 -6.67 10.39 36.28
C ILE A 615 -7.11 11.83 36.51
N ASP A 616 -6.18 12.69 36.90
CA ASP A 616 -6.43 14.10 37.24
C ASP A 616 -6.37 15.04 36.05
N VAL A 617 -6.04 14.55 34.83
CA VAL A 617 -5.95 15.35 33.64
C VAL A 617 -7.39 15.64 33.14
N PRO A 618 -7.82 16.91 33.06
CA PRO A 618 -9.14 17.26 32.62
C PRO A 618 -9.32 16.94 31.12
N ARG A 619 -10.54 16.56 30.71
CA ARG A 619 -10.86 16.23 29.32
C ARG A 619 -10.47 17.33 28.35
N SER A 620 -10.69 18.58 28.71
CA SER A 620 -10.36 19.74 27.86
C SER A 620 -8.89 19.82 27.48
N HIS A 621 -7.98 19.30 28.33
CA HIS A 621 -6.55 19.25 28.04
C HIS A 621 -6.21 18.30 26.87
N HIS A 622 -7.08 17.37 26.58
CA HIS A 622 -6.86 16.41 25.48
C HIS A 622 -7.39 16.85 24.13
N LEU A 623 -8.16 17.95 24.08
CA LEU A 623 -8.82 18.43 22.87
C LEU A 623 -7.98 19.52 22.18
N LEU A 624 -8.28 19.80 20.92
CA LEU A 624 -7.78 20.97 20.21
C LEU A 624 -8.38 22.23 20.82
N GLU A 625 -7.69 23.36 20.72
CA GLU A 625 -8.29 24.68 20.91
C GLU A 625 -9.41 24.85 19.87
N ASP A 626 -10.51 25.49 20.28
CA ASP A 626 -11.70 25.71 19.43
C ASP A 626 -12.23 24.41 18.79
N PHE A 627 -12.19 23.31 19.55
CA PHE A 627 -12.58 21.96 19.08
C PHE A 627 -14.06 21.87 18.64
N ASP A 628 -14.92 22.74 19.15
CA ASP A 628 -16.36 22.82 18.88
C ASP A 628 -16.71 23.77 17.72
N ASP A 629 -15.75 24.56 17.21
CA ASP A 629 -15.97 25.42 16.05
C ASP A 629 -15.76 24.63 14.73
N PRO A 630 -16.82 24.38 13.93
CA PRO A 630 -16.70 23.70 12.65
C PRO A 630 -15.79 24.43 11.64
N ALA A 631 -15.63 25.77 11.75
CA ALA A 631 -14.77 26.53 10.86
C ALA A 631 -13.28 26.27 11.08
N SER A 632 -12.91 25.65 12.21
CA SER A 632 -11.55 25.24 12.55
C SER A 632 -11.08 24.01 11.81
N TYR A 633 -11.93 23.35 11.01
CA TYR A 633 -11.65 22.10 10.33
C TYR A 633 -11.86 22.19 8.82
N ASP A 634 -11.26 21.25 8.11
CA ASP A 634 -11.44 21.02 6.69
C ASP A 634 -11.94 19.60 6.46
N GLY A 635 -13.21 19.46 6.00
CA GLY A 635 -13.84 18.17 5.80
C GLY A 635 -14.61 17.64 7.02
N ILE A 636 -14.83 16.34 7.05
CA ILE A 636 -15.65 15.67 8.07
C ILE A 636 -14.77 15.24 9.25
N VAL A 637 -15.20 15.62 10.45
CA VAL A 637 -14.52 15.23 11.68
C VAL A 637 -15.40 14.32 12.54
N ARG A 638 -14.77 13.40 13.27
CA ARG A 638 -15.46 12.56 14.23
C ARG A 638 -15.97 13.40 15.42
N ASP A 639 -17.03 12.90 16.04
CA ASP A 639 -17.50 13.44 17.30
C ASP A 639 -16.39 13.43 18.36
N VAL A 640 -16.54 14.31 19.35
CA VAL A 640 -15.57 14.35 20.45
C VAL A 640 -15.55 12.98 21.15
N PRO A 641 -14.41 12.30 21.24
CA PRO A 641 -14.36 10.98 21.82
C PRO A 641 -14.89 10.98 23.25
N ASP A 642 -15.76 10.04 23.57
CA ASP A 642 -16.11 9.74 24.95
C ASP A 642 -14.89 9.15 25.62
N LEU A 643 -14.11 10.01 26.27
CA LEU A 643 -13.02 9.56 27.13
C LEU A 643 -13.66 8.80 28.31
N PRO A 644 -13.27 7.54 28.57
CA PRO A 644 -13.92 6.76 29.61
C PRO A 644 -13.82 7.50 30.95
N PHE A 645 -14.99 7.84 31.50
CA PHE A 645 -15.10 8.41 32.84
C PHE A 645 -14.62 7.34 33.82
N VAL A 646 -13.51 7.57 34.49
CA VAL A 646 -13.13 6.80 35.67
C VAL A 646 -13.82 7.50 36.85
N PRO A 647 -14.82 6.88 37.47
CA PRO A 647 -15.39 7.46 38.68
C PRO A 647 -14.26 7.68 39.67
N SER A 648 -14.19 8.90 40.23
CA SER A 648 -13.33 9.17 41.39
C SER A 648 -13.58 8.08 42.44
N PRO A 649 -12.54 7.49 43.04
CA PRO A 649 -12.76 6.54 44.11
C PRO A 649 -13.64 7.21 45.14
N SER A 650 -14.79 6.62 45.42
CA SER A 650 -15.68 7.10 46.46
C SER A 650 -14.83 7.28 47.72
N PRO A 651 -14.97 8.39 48.46
CA PRO A 651 -14.24 8.59 49.68
C PRO A 651 -14.51 7.37 50.57
N THR A 652 -13.44 6.69 50.95
CA THR A 652 -13.46 5.56 51.87
C THR A 652 -14.21 6.00 53.13
N PRO A 653 -15.27 5.31 53.55
CA PRO A 653 -15.95 5.65 54.82
C PRO A 653 -14.91 5.58 55.94
N PRO A 654 -14.93 6.53 56.90
CA PRO A 654 -13.99 6.49 58.02
C PRO A 654 -14.19 5.19 58.76
N LEU A 655 -13.08 4.49 59.02
CA LEU A 655 -13.05 3.30 59.83
C LEU A 655 -13.75 3.58 61.18
N PRO A 656 -14.65 2.73 61.69
CA PRO A 656 -15.28 2.88 62.98
C PRO A 656 -14.21 2.80 64.10
N HIS A 657 -14.18 3.81 64.95
CA HIS A 657 -13.35 3.81 66.19
C HIS A 657 -13.72 2.58 67.00
N SER A 658 -12.77 1.64 67.16
CA SER A 658 -12.90 0.54 68.07
C SER A 658 -12.70 1.08 69.50
N THR A 659 -13.76 1.12 70.30
CA THR A 659 -13.76 1.25 71.71
C THR A 659 -13.09 -0.01 72.34
N VAL A 660 -11.99 0.19 73.01
CA VAL A 660 -11.32 -0.85 73.75
C VAL A 660 -12.15 -1.10 75.01
N ASP A 661 -12.72 -2.29 75.17
CA ASP A 661 -13.27 -2.78 76.42
C ASP A 661 -12.39 -3.91 76.91
N SER A 662 -11.94 -3.73 78.15
CA SER A 662 -11.00 -4.59 78.88
C SER A 662 -11.77 -5.77 79.48
N GLY A 663 -11.41 -7.00 79.14
CA GLY A 663 -11.94 -8.18 79.81
C GLY A 663 -11.07 -9.41 79.60
N GLY A 664 -10.42 -9.88 80.60
CA GLY A 664 -9.37 -10.90 80.65
C GLY A 664 -9.79 -12.32 80.33
N GLY A 665 -8.84 -13.20 80.09
CA GLY A 665 -9.05 -14.67 80.16
C GLY A 665 -7.99 -15.46 79.44
N HIS A 666 -7.03 -15.92 80.09
CA HIS A 666 -6.18 -17.10 80.02
C HIS A 666 -6.07 -17.94 78.70
N GLY A 667 -4.85 -18.12 78.31
CA GLY A 667 -3.96 -18.96 77.51
C GLY A 667 -4.39 -20.39 77.12
N PRO A 668 -3.52 -21.35 76.64
CA PRO A 668 -2.08 -21.19 76.32
C PRO A 668 -1.59 -21.79 74.97
N LEU A 669 -0.35 -21.44 74.64
CA LEU A 669 0.76 -22.25 74.03
C LEU A 669 0.50 -23.22 72.88
N THR A 670 1.23 -23.02 71.79
CA THR A 670 2.38 -23.84 71.29
C THR A 670 3.01 -23.19 70.08
N THR A 671 4.27 -22.79 70.14
CA THR A 671 5.51 -23.32 69.49
C THR A 671 5.42 -23.65 68.03
N SER A 672 6.25 -23.11 67.10
CA SER A 672 7.69 -23.19 66.98
C SER A 672 8.14 -22.37 65.75
N SER A 673 9.13 -21.52 65.86
CA SER A 673 10.54 -21.65 65.43
C SER A 673 10.76 -21.59 63.88
N ALA A 674 11.62 -20.87 63.32
CA ALA A 674 12.93 -20.32 63.42
C ALA A 674 13.22 -19.68 62.05
N GLY A 675 14.02 -18.76 61.76
CA GLY A 675 15.20 -18.19 62.28
C GLY A 675 15.81 -17.21 61.27
N ALA A 676 16.40 -16.21 61.75
CA ALA A 676 17.73 -15.65 61.51
C ALA A 676 17.99 -15.03 60.15
N GLY A 677 18.56 -13.88 59.99
CA GLY A 677 19.38 -13.05 60.86
C GLY A 677 19.80 -11.75 60.15
N ARG A 678 19.95 -10.76 60.94
CA ARG A 678 21.11 -9.85 61.07
C ARG A 678 21.55 -9.04 59.84
N SER A 679 21.92 -7.76 59.99
CA SER A 679 22.46 -6.90 61.01
C SER A 679 22.48 -5.43 60.53
N ARG A 680 22.08 -4.47 61.34
CA ARG A 680 22.90 -3.39 62.01
C ARG A 680 23.52 -2.35 61.06
N ASN A 681 23.53 -1.08 61.36
CA ASN A 681 23.51 -0.20 62.53
C ASN A 681 23.10 1.21 62.10
N GLN A 682 22.35 1.95 62.87
CA GLN A 682 22.69 2.99 63.88
C GLN A 682 23.39 4.23 63.28
N ASP A 683 23.10 5.46 63.54
CA ASP A 683 22.53 6.24 64.65
C ASP A 683 22.27 7.66 64.12
N SER A 684 21.52 8.56 64.57
CA SER A 684 20.91 9.01 65.83
C SER A 684 20.68 10.54 65.73
N ASN A 685 19.62 10.97 66.39
CA ASN A 685 19.38 12.28 66.96
C ASN A 685 19.01 13.44 66.01
N GLY A 686 17.95 14.11 66.16
CA GLY A 686 17.07 14.42 67.30
C GLY A 686 16.71 15.91 67.24
N ARG A 687 15.44 16.21 67.19
CA ARG A 687 14.71 17.16 68.08
C ARG A 687 13.72 18.08 67.36
N VAL A 688 12.54 17.83 67.67
CA VAL A 688 11.26 18.51 67.75
C VAL A 688 11.35 20.02 68.03
N THR A 689 10.56 20.84 67.26
CA THR A 689 9.46 21.67 67.86
C THR A 689 8.67 22.37 66.77
N THR A 690 7.36 22.22 66.80
CA THR A 690 6.30 23.08 66.23
C THR A 690 5.84 24.08 67.37
N PRO A 691 4.88 25.03 67.16
CA PRO A 691 4.27 25.68 66.02
C PRO A 691 4.06 27.20 66.26
N GLY A 692 3.46 27.90 65.30
CA GLY A 692 2.87 29.24 65.44
C GLY A 692 2.68 30.03 64.20
N ASP A 693 1.47 30.13 63.73
CA ASP A 693 0.90 31.17 62.88
C ASP A 693 0.40 32.36 63.74
N PRO A 694 0.06 33.57 63.30
CA PRO A 694 -0.09 34.17 61.97
C PRO A 694 0.35 35.67 61.83
N SER A 695 0.20 36.17 60.61
CA SER A 695 -0.21 37.52 60.22
C SER A 695 0.83 38.67 60.03
N GLN A 696 0.61 39.27 58.85
CA GLN A 696 0.74 40.71 58.51
C GLN A 696 2.07 41.27 58.03
N THR A 697 1.99 41.73 56.74
CA THR A 697 2.53 43.02 56.20
C THR A 697 3.98 43.42 56.46
N ASP A 698 4.76 43.58 55.37
CA ASP A 698 5.14 44.86 54.80
C ASP A 698 6.26 44.74 53.77
N SER A 699 6.16 45.58 52.82
CA SER A 699 7.08 45.88 51.72
C SER A 699 8.43 46.31 52.24
N GLN A 700 9.52 45.68 51.79
CA GLN A 700 10.79 46.42 51.61
C GLN A 700 11.76 45.70 50.68
N ALA A 701 12.18 46.43 49.66
CA ALA A 701 13.21 46.11 48.71
C ALA A 701 14.54 45.80 49.43
N MET A 702 15.15 44.67 49.05
CA MET A 702 16.56 44.46 49.37
C MET A 702 17.34 43.98 48.16
N ALA A 703 18.39 44.73 47.87
CA ALA A 703 19.34 44.57 46.79
C ALA A 703 20.01 43.17 46.75
N MET A 704 20.16 42.67 45.53
CA MET A 704 21.02 41.53 45.25
C MET A 704 22.49 41.86 45.24
N PRO A 705 23.40 40.98 45.69
CA PRO A 705 24.83 41.21 45.57
C PRO A 705 25.29 40.95 44.13
N GLN A 706 25.84 41.96 43.49
CA GLN A 706 26.62 41.87 42.25
C GLN A 706 27.99 41.25 42.56
N GLY A 707 28.25 40.02 42.02
CA GLY A 707 29.59 39.48 42.16
C GLY A 707 29.96 38.21 41.40
N THR A 708 29.06 37.53 40.77
CA THR A 708 29.39 36.19 40.15
C THR A 708 29.06 36.06 38.69
N TYR A 709 28.47 37.02 38.00
CA TYR A 709 28.12 36.93 36.57
C TYR A 709 29.23 37.32 35.59
N SER A 710 30.29 38.00 36.07
CA SER A 710 31.35 38.56 35.18
C SER A 710 32.30 37.46 34.65
N THR A 711 32.61 36.43 35.42
CA THR A 711 33.55 35.35 35.02
C THR A 711 32.90 34.35 34.07
N ALA A 712 31.64 34.00 34.31
CA ALA A 712 30.91 33.07 33.45
C ALA A 712 30.64 33.67 32.06
N LEU A 713 30.27 34.96 32.02
CA LEU A 713 30.08 35.69 30.76
C LEU A 713 31.39 35.83 29.96
N GLY A 714 32.51 36.12 30.63
CA GLY A 714 33.84 36.18 30.03
C GLY A 714 34.28 34.88 29.41
N ILE A 715 34.03 33.74 30.07
CA ILE A 715 34.36 32.41 29.54
C ILE A 715 33.45 32.06 28.33
N THR A 716 32.16 32.37 28.37
CA THR A 716 31.23 32.11 27.30
C THR A 716 31.57 32.93 26.04
N ILE A 717 31.94 34.17 26.19
CA ILE A 717 32.38 35.04 25.06
C ILE A 717 33.72 34.54 24.51
N ALA A 718 34.67 34.14 25.33
CA ALA A 718 35.95 33.60 24.84
C ALA A 718 35.80 32.31 24.08
N VAL A 719 34.94 31.38 24.51
CA VAL A 719 34.62 30.13 23.81
C VAL A 719 33.88 30.42 22.51
N GLY A 720 32.91 31.33 22.53
CA GLY A 720 32.16 31.73 21.33
C GLY A 720 33.09 32.37 20.26
N CYS A 721 34.00 33.27 20.66
CA CYS A 721 34.97 33.84 19.73
C CYS A 721 35.95 32.83 19.17
N SER A 722 36.42 31.87 20.00
CA SER A 722 37.31 30.79 19.56
C SER A 722 36.65 29.88 18.53
N LEU A 723 35.39 29.50 18.73
CA LEU A 723 34.60 28.70 17.79
C LEU A 723 34.34 29.45 16.47
N LEU A 724 34.11 30.77 16.55
CA LEU A 724 33.92 31.60 15.36
C LEU A 724 35.18 31.69 14.51
N VAL A 725 36.36 31.89 15.11
CA VAL A 725 37.64 31.88 14.42
C VAL A 725 37.93 30.51 13.81
N LEU A 726 37.63 29.42 14.52
CA LEU A 726 37.81 28.08 13.99
C LEU A 726 36.91 27.83 12.76
N ASN A 727 35.65 28.26 12.79
CA ASN A 727 34.73 28.14 11.67
C ASN A 727 35.22 28.99 10.45
N ILE A 728 35.76 30.19 10.67
CA ILE A 728 36.34 31.01 9.58
C ILE A 728 37.53 30.28 8.96
N LEU A 729 38.42 29.67 9.75
CA LEU A 729 39.58 28.93 9.26
C LEU A 729 39.16 27.68 8.46
N ILE A 730 38.12 26.94 8.93
CA ILE A 730 37.57 25.79 8.20
C ILE A 730 36.96 26.26 6.88
N PHE A 731 36.20 27.37 6.87
CA PHE A 731 35.62 27.91 5.66
C PHE A 731 36.69 28.38 4.65
N ALA A 732 37.73 29.07 5.12
CA ALA A 732 38.86 29.48 4.30
C ALA A 732 39.60 28.24 3.73
N GLY A 733 39.77 27.17 4.50
CA GLY A 733 40.37 25.93 4.06
C GLY A 733 39.55 25.24 2.96
N VAL A 734 38.20 25.21 3.12
CA VAL A 734 37.28 24.65 2.12
C VAL A 734 37.28 25.49 0.82
N CYS A 735 37.29 26.82 0.93
CA CYS A 735 37.40 27.72 -0.23
C CYS A 735 38.71 27.51 -0.96
N TYR A 736 39.85 27.43 -0.24
CA TYR A 736 41.16 27.17 -0.81
C TYR A 736 41.23 25.78 -1.54
N GLN A 737 40.64 24.74 -0.95
CA GLN A 737 40.56 23.44 -1.62
C GLN A 737 39.69 23.48 -2.88
N ARG A 738 38.60 24.24 -2.86
CA ARG A 738 37.68 24.37 -3.99
C ARG A 738 38.32 25.13 -5.17
N ASP A 739 39.12 26.15 -4.88
CA ASP A 739 39.88 26.88 -5.93
C ASP A 739 41.00 26.02 -6.52
N LYS A 740 41.69 25.24 -5.69
CA LYS A 740 42.72 24.29 -6.15
C LYS A 740 42.12 23.15 -6.99
N GLY A 741 40.85 22.77 -6.74
CA GLY A 741 40.07 21.86 -7.57
C GLY A 741 39.72 22.46 -8.94
N ARG A 742 39.37 23.74 -8.99
CA ARG A 742 39.04 24.48 -10.22
C ARG A 742 40.27 24.65 -11.13
N ASP A 743 41.42 24.88 -10.56
CA ASP A 743 42.67 24.97 -11.34
C ASP A 743 43.12 23.61 -11.91
N ARG A 744 42.84 22.51 -11.22
CA ARG A 744 43.10 21.15 -11.77
C ARG A 744 42.16 20.82 -12.94
N ASP A 745 40.89 21.28 -12.92
CA ASP A 745 39.93 21.06 -14.00
C ASP A 745 40.16 21.98 -15.19
N ARG A 746 40.68 23.23 -14.96
CA ARG A 746 41.11 24.13 -16.04
C ARG A 746 42.33 23.59 -16.80
N ASN A 747 43.28 22.93 -16.14
CA ASN A 747 44.45 22.35 -16.78
C ASN A 747 44.14 21.01 -17.53
N LYS A 748 43.00 20.40 -17.29
CA LYS A 748 42.53 19.20 -18.04
C LYS A 748 41.73 19.52 -19.32
N LYS A 749 41.44 20.79 -19.59
CA LYS A 749 40.62 21.24 -20.75
C LYS A 749 41.39 22.11 -21.76
N ARG A 750 42.74 22.08 -21.78
CA ARG A 750 43.49 22.68 -22.88
C ARG A 750 43.66 21.66 -23.98
N PRO A 751 43.26 21.96 -25.25
CA PRO A 751 43.59 21.14 -26.41
C PRO A 751 45.11 21.20 -26.68
N PHE A 752 45.63 20.09 -27.07
CA PHE A 752 47.03 19.89 -27.48
C PHE A 752 47.29 20.70 -28.77
N GLU A 753 48.11 21.74 -28.71
CA GLU A 753 48.70 22.43 -29.84
C GLU A 753 50.08 21.85 -30.06
N PRO A 754 50.45 21.43 -31.32
CA PRO A 754 51.83 21.01 -31.62
C PRO A 754 52.76 22.20 -31.81
N PRO A 755 54.08 22.01 -31.58
CA PRO A 755 55.05 23.11 -31.62
C PRO A 755 55.34 23.59 -33.04
N PRO A 756 55.73 24.90 -33.23
CA PRO A 756 55.98 25.51 -34.55
C PRO A 756 57.31 25.07 -35.15
N LEU A 757 57.28 24.72 -36.43
CA LEU A 757 58.45 24.58 -37.29
C LEU A 757 58.65 25.89 -38.07
N ASN A 758 59.90 26.32 -38.12
CA ASN A 758 60.36 27.53 -38.75
C ASN A 758 60.21 27.53 -40.28
N ASP A 759 59.95 28.72 -40.79
CA ASP A 759 59.95 29.14 -42.19
C ASP A 759 61.27 28.83 -42.88
N ASP A 760 61.18 28.47 -44.15
CA ASP A 760 61.87 29.19 -45.25
C ASP A 760 61.39 28.74 -46.64
N SER A 761 60.83 29.73 -47.34
CA SER A 761 60.96 30.04 -48.76
C SER A 761 60.32 29.18 -49.88
N VAL A 762 59.54 29.96 -50.66
CA VAL A 762 59.35 29.93 -52.13
C VAL A 762 58.10 29.24 -52.70
N SER A 763 57.20 30.10 -53.15
CA SER A 763 56.08 29.88 -54.11
C SER A 763 56.63 29.58 -55.55
N PRO A 764 55.83 29.38 -56.63
CA PRO A 764 54.42 29.08 -56.77
C PRO A 764 54.09 28.02 -57.87
N HIS A 765 52.89 27.70 -58.10
CA HIS A 765 52.14 27.36 -59.32
C HIS A 765 51.27 26.09 -59.33
N GLN A 766 50.00 26.36 -59.61
CA GLN A 766 49.03 25.64 -60.47
C GLN A 766 48.30 24.45 -59.95
N THR A 767 47.00 24.70 -59.77
CA THR A 767 45.87 23.79 -60.07
C THR A 767 45.96 23.26 -61.52
N PRO A 768 45.31 22.20 -61.97
CA PRO A 768 44.00 21.69 -61.59
C PRO A 768 43.71 20.14 -61.75
N GLN A 769 42.46 19.76 -61.42
CA GLN A 769 41.68 18.68 -62.01
C GLN A 769 41.72 17.27 -61.45
N THR A 770 40.50 16.86 -60.99
CA THR A 770 39.96 15.51 -61.06
C THR A 770 39.99 14.90 -62.46
N PRO A 771 40.00 13.55 -62.64
CA PRO A 771 38.86 12.69 -62.43
C PRO A 771 39.12 11.22 -62.11
N SER A 772 38.03 10.63 -61.57
CA SER A 772 37.40 9.29 -61.86
C SER A 772 38.20 8.03 -62.16
N ILE A 773 37.76 7.00 -61.52
CA ILE A 773 37.35 5.66 -62.04
C ILE A 773 38.35 4.49 -61.94
N LEU A 774 37.81 3.41 -61.33
CA LEU A 774 37.88 1.97 -61.62
C LEU A 774 38.98 1.08 -61.00
N THR A 775 38.33 0.09 -60.36
CA THR A 775 38.59 -1.38 -60.38
C THR A 775 39.77 -1.97 -59.65
N GLY A 776 39.44 -2.87 -58.75
CA GLY A 776 39.64 -4.31 -59.01
C GLY A 776 40.68 -4.98 -58.14
N GLY A 777 40.29 -6.08 -57.57
CA GLY A 777 41.21 -7.19 -57.28
C GLY A 777 41.30 -7.59 -55.82
N THR A 778 40.45 -8.43 -55.33
CA THR A 778 40.46 -9.90 -55.15
C THR A 778 41.55 -10.50 -54.23
N LEU A 779 41.03 -11.36 -53.35
CA LEU A 779 41.55 -12.63 -52.85
C LEU A 779 42.53 -12.56 -51.66
N LYS A 780 42.31 -13.24 -50.53
CA LYS A 780 42.08 -14.69 -50.35
C LYS A 780 41.66 -15.01 -48.91
N ARG A 781 40.57 -15.73 -48.78
CA ARG A 781 40.37 -16.85 -47.84
C ARG A 781 41.12 -18.07 -48.41
N PRO A 782 41.37 -19.18 -47.78
CA PRO A 782 40.58 -20.05 -46.92
C PRO A 782 41.42 -21.15 -46.16
N PRO A 783 40.95 -22.33 -45.93
CA PRO A 783 39.74 -22.88 -45.37
C PRO A 783 39.93 -24.02 -44.34
N PRO A 784 38.90 -24.82 -44.04
CA PRO A 784 38.81 -25.67 -42.86
C PRO A 784 39.13 -27.14 -43.12
N SER A 785 39.14 -27.97 -42.05
CA SER A 785 38.95 -29.40 -42.21
C SER A 785 38.39 -30.07 -40.94
N SER A 786 37.24 -30.62 -41.07
CA SER A 786 36.78 -31.88 -40.44
C SER A 786 37.14 -33.01 -41.43
N PRO A 787 36.99 -34.31 -41.13
CA PRO A 787 36.08 -35.00 -40.22
C PRO A 787 36.51 -36.38 -39.67
N CYS A 788 35.57 -37.04 -39.00
CA CYS A 788 35.32 -38.50 -38.85
C CYS A 788 36.03 -39.23 -37.71
N ALA A 789 35.34 -39.77 -36.75
CA ALA A 789 34.46 -40.93 -36.65
C ALA A 789 35.17 -42.21 -36.11
N HIS A 790 34.49 -42.77 -35.17
CA HIS A 790 34.35 -44.20 -34.79
C HIS A 790 35.06 -44.73 -33.55
N LEU A 791 34.17 -45.20 -32.65
CA LEU A 791 34.12 -46.50 -31.96
C LEU A 791 35.08 -46.77 -30.79
N GLY A 792 34.42 -47.05 -29.65
CA GLY A 792 34.68 -48.29 -28.92
C GLY A 792 35.45 -48.22 -27.60
N GLY A 793 34.73 -48.34 -26.54
CA GLY A 793 34.93 -49.43 -25.57
C GLY A 793 35.99 -49.28 -24.46
N CYS A 794 35.46 -49.54 -23.25
CA CYS A 794 36.11 -50.18 -22.10
C CYS A 794 37.13 -49.40 -21.23
N GLY A 795 36.73 -49.09 -20.04
CA GLY A 795 37.14 -49.72 -18.77
C GLY A 795 38.54 -49.44 -18.25
N HIS A 796 38.49 -49.23 -16.94
CA HIS A 796 39.55 -49.38 -15.91
C HIS A 796 40.27 -48.11 -15.41
N ASP A 797 39.94 -47.90 -14.12
CA ASP A 797 40.82 -47.59 -12.98
C ASP A 797 42.23 -47.07 -13.27
N PHE A 798 42.59 -45.99 -12.58
CA PHE A 798 43.77 -45.94 -11.71
C PHE A 798 43.87 -44.58 -10.99
N GLN A 799 44.10 -44.67 -9.68
CA GLN A 799 44.45 -43.63 -8.73
C GLN A 799 45.97 -43.24 -8.81
N PRO A 800 46.40 -42.24 -8.02
CA PRO A 800 47.48 -41.28 -8.36
C PRO A 800 48.88 -41.68 -7.83
N PRO A 801 49.87 -40.84 -7.96
CA PRO A 801 50.95 -40.84 -6.95
C PRO A 801 51.26 -39.46 -6.33
N THR A 802 51.42 -39.56 -5.07
CA THR A 802 52.15 -38.72 -4.12
C THR A 802 53.64 -38.49 -4.48
N ILE A 803 54.22 -37.39 -3.89
CA ILE A 803 55.45 -37.40 -3.11
C ILE A 803 55.88 -35.95 -2.80
N LEU A 804 55.98 -35.62 -1.56
CA LEU A 804 56.95 -35.29 -0.50
C LEU A 804 57.45 -33.83 -0.50
N GLY A 805 57.57 -33.15 0.56
CA GLY A 805 57.90 -33.33 1.98
C GLY A 805 58.13 -31.94 2.53
N GLY A 806 57.96 -31.68 3.74
CA GLY A 806 58.76 -31.83 4.92
C GLY A 806 58.47 -30.73 5.91
N GLY A 807 58.30 -31.13 7.16
CA GLY A 807 58.82 -30.41 8.31
C GLY A 807 57.84 -29.79 9.33
N GLY A 808 57.50 -30.51 10.32
CA GLY A 808 57.78 -30.18 11.74
C GLY A 808 56.68 -29.59 12.63
N GLY A 809 56.31 -30.34 13.66
CA GLY A 809 55.80 -29.77 14.88
C GLY A 809 54.43 -30.31 15.35
N GLY A 810 54.46 -31.33 16.20
CA GLY A 810 53.30 -31.98 16.72
C GLY A 810 52.59 -31.26 17.86
N LEU A 811 51.36 -31.67 18.06
CA LEU A 811 50.79 -31.92 19.38
C LEU A 811 49.42 -32.64 19.19
N ASN A 812 49.33 -33.68 20.01
CA ASN A 812 48.25 -34.66 20.08
C ASN A 812 46.86 -34.03 20.31
N CYS A 813 45.83 -34.60 19.64
CA CYS A 813 44.54 -34.82 20.26
C CYS A 813 43.84 -36.00 19.60
N LEU A 814 43.33 -36.89 20.44
CA LEU A 814 42.61 -38.12 20.18
C LEU A 814 41.21 -37.89 19.62
N PRO A 815 40.62 -38.87 18.93
CA PRO A 815 39.29 -38.75 18.31
C PRO A 815 38.16 -39.02 19.30
N VAL A 816 37.15 -38.20 19.27
CA VAL A 816 35.90 -38.40 20.00
C VAL A 816 34.84 -38.93 19.02
N ALA A 817 34.19 -40.03 19.41
CA ALA A 817 33.12 -40.71 18.70
C ALA A 817 31.78 -39.96 18.82
N PRO A 818 30.81 -40.20 17.92
CA PRO A 818 29.52 -39.50 17.94
C PRO A 818 28.58 -40.04 19.03
N PRO A 819 27.71 -39.19 19.62
CA PRO A 819 26.79 -39.63 20.67
C PRO A 819 25.57 -40.33 20.13
N LYS A 820 25.17 -41.36 20.86
CA LYS A 820 24.02 -42.24 20.70
C LYS A 820 22.74 -41.51 21.08
N VAL A 821 21.66 -41.82 20.36
CA VAL A 821 20.26 -41.49 20.59
C VAL A 821 19.79 -42.05 21.93
N PRO A 822 19.08 -41.30 22.82
CA PRO A 822 18.41 -41.89 23.98
C PRO A 822 16.97 -42.29 23.67
N PRO A 823 16.40 -43.25 24.43
CA PRO A 823 15.10 -43.84 24.19
C PRO A 823 13.95 -43.03 24.78
N LYS A 824 12.74 -43.25 24.21
CA LYS A 824 11.46 -42.67 24.66
C LYS A 824 11.11 -43.07 26.10
N PRO A 825 10.49 -42.15 26.88
CA PRO A 825 9.65 -42.59 28.00
C PRO A 825 8.17 -42.56 27.63
N ASN A 826 7.49 -43.62 28.02
CA ASN A 826 6.03 -43.72 28.06
C ASN A 826 5.47 -43.02 29.29
N ALA A 827 4.19 -42.64 29.13
CA ALA A 827 3.12 -42.51 30.08
C ALA A 827 2.65 -41.15 30.56
N LEU A 828 1.44 -40.82 30.09
CA LEU A 828 0.26 -40.30 30.77
C LEU A 828 0.34 -38.99 31.54
N LEU A 829 -0.31 -37.97 30.93
CA LEU A 829 -1.35 -37.19 31.59
C LEU A 829 -2.23 -36.51 30.53
N GLN A 830 -3.47 -36.93 30.42
CA GLN A 830 -4.55 -36.31 29.68
C GLN A 830 -4.89 -34.97 30.35
N LEU A 831 -4.90 -33.93 29.57
CA LEU A 831 -5.65 -32.71 29.82
C LEU A 831 -6.40 -32.36 28.53
N ASP A 832 -7.71 -32.44 28.63
CA ASP A 832 -8.67 -32.16 27.58
C ASP A 832 -8.56 -30.72 27.06
N LEU A 833 -8.30 -30.61 25.77
CA LEU A 833 -8.55 -29.42 24.99
C LEU A 833 -9.54 -29.79 23.88
N PRO A 834 -10.56 -28.98 23.57
CA PRO A 834 -11.56 -29.34 22.58
C PRO A 834 -10.95 -29.36 21.17
N GLU A 835 -11.14 -30.48 20.51
CA GLU A 835 -10.78 -30.74 19.13
C GLU A 835 -11.45 -29.76 18.16
N ALA A 836 -10.66 -29.19 17.28
CA ALA A 836 -11.13 -28.58 16.06
C ALA A 836 -11.66 -29.70 15.13
N GLN A 837 -12.96 -29.72 14.89
CA GLN A 837 -13.56 -30.63 13.95
C GLN A 837 -13.15 -30.31 12.51
N PRO A 838 -12.77 -31.29 11.69
CA PRO A 838 -12.61 -31.12 10.27
C PRO A 838 -13.98 -31.06 9.59
N LEU A 839 -14.07 -30.17 8.58
CA LEU A 839 -15.19 -30.09 7.66
C LEU A 839 -15.40 -31.41 6.94
N LEU A 840 -16.42 -32.15 7.33
CA LEU A 840 -16.89 -33.36 6.66
C LEU A 840 -18.08 -33.05 5.75
N PRO A 841 -18.25 -33.80 4.64
CA PRO A 841 -19.30 -33.58 3.66
C PRO A 841 -20.64 -34.14 4.17
N LEU A 842 -21.71 -33.37 3.94
CA LEU A 842 -23.09 -33.79 4.18
C LEU A 842 -23.49 -34.90 3.23
N GLY A 843 -23.68 -36.07 3.80
CA GLY A 843 -24.30 -37.22 3.16
C GLY A 843 -25.81 -37.23 3.37
N ALA A 844 -26.47 -37.79 2.38
CA ALA A 844 -27.88 -37.99 2.08
C ALA A 844 -28.86 -38.23 3.23
N ALA A 845 -30.01 -37.63 3.08
CA ALA A 845 -31.25 -37.90 3.82
C ALA A 845 -32.02 -39.13 3.27
N PRO A 846 -32.88 -39.75 4.01
CA PRO A 846 -33.95 -40.55 3.43
C PRO A 846 -35.35 -39.91 3.46
N VAL A 847 -36.02 -40.26 2.39
CA VAL A 847 -37.39 -40.01 1.92
C VAL A 847 -38.50 -40.37 2.95
N GLY A 848 -39.55 -39.58 2.95
CA GLY A 848 -40.87 -40.07 3.34
C GLY A 848 -41.93 -39.01 3.68
N ALA A 849 -42.94 -38.96 2.80
CA ALA A 849 -44.35 -38.71 2.98
C ALA A 849 -44.96 -37.34 2.58
N ARG A 850 -45.60 -37.42 1.41
CA ARG A 850 -46.96 -37.04 0.98
C ARG A 850 -47.54 -35.65 1.28
N MET A 851 -47.78 -34.95 0.20
CA MET A 851 -49.01 -34.41 -0.45
C MET A 851 -50.13 -33.80 0.46
N VAL A 852 -50.60 -32.59 0.14
CA VAL A 852 -51.76 -32.25 -0.72
C VAL A 852 -51.86 -30.71 -0.88
N PRO A 853 -52.38 -30.19 -2.00
CA PRO A 853 -52.42 -28.75 -2.32
C PRO A 853 -53.74 -28.08 -2.01
N SER A 854 -53.75 -26.78 -1.88
CA SER A 854 -54.99 -25.97 -1.99
C SER A 854 -54.73 -24.63 -2.72
N THR A 855 -55.50 -24.52 -3.71
CA THR A 855 -55.77 -23.50 -4.71
C THR A 855 -56.52 -22.27 -4.18
N VAL A 856 -56.53 -21.16 -4.99
CA VAL A 856 -57.53 -20.11 -5.16
C VAL A 856 -57.37 -18.88 -4.25
N GLN A 857 -57.36 -17.63 -4.62
CA GLN A 857 -57.99 -16.90 -5.74
C GLN A 857 -57.49 -15.45 -5.81
N GLN A 858 -57.54 -14.90 -7.01
CA GLN A 858 -57.46 -13.49 -7.36
C GLN A 858 -58.57 -12.65 -6.75
N GLN A 859 -58.27 -11.37 -6.43
CA GLN A 859 -59.20 -10.29 -6.77
C GLN A 859 -58.52 -8.95 -6.95
N HIS A 860 -58.80 -8.34 -8.08
CA HIS A 860 -58.66 -6.93 -8.44
C HIS A 860 -59.50 -6.03 -7.54
N GLN A 861 -59.05 -4.78 -7.27
CA GLN A 861 -59.87 -3.59 -7.58
C GLN A 861 -59.07 -2.30 -7.50
N GLN A 862 -59.34 -1.48 -8.48
CA GLN A 862 -59.00 -0.09 -8.72
C GLN A 862 -59.70 0.85 -7.72
N MET A 863 -59.19 2.02 -7.50
CA MET A 863 -59.72 3.36 -7.85
C MET A 863 -59.36 4.49 -6.88
N HIS A 864 -58.92 5.57 -7.49
CA HIS A 864 -59.25 7.00 -7.41
C HIS A 864 -58.52 7.91 -6.42
N ASN A 865 -57.73 8.73 -6.99
CA ASN A 865 -57.64 10.21 -7.14
C ASN A 865 -58.39 11.09 -6.11
N THR A 866 -57.62 12.03 -5.49
CA THR A 866 -57.86 13.48 -5.28
C THR A 866 -56.66 14.01 -4.46
N GLY A 867 -55.89 14.98 -4.81
CA GLY A 867 -56.03 16.38 -5.05
C GLY A 867 -55.82 17.19 -3.76
N GLY A 868 -54.69 17.96 -3.65
CA GLY A 868 -54.57 18.99 -2.63
C GLY A 868 -53.13 19.48 -2.41
N GLY A 869 -52.82 20.67 -2.89
CA GLY A 869 -51.56 21.33 -2.85
C GLY A 869 -51.12 21.80 -1.46
N GLY A 870 -49.82 21.99 -1.30
CA GLY A 870 -49.19 22.57 -0.12
C GLY A 870 -47.69 22.84 -0.35
N THR A 871 -47.40 24.05 -0.34
CA THR A 871 -46.22 24.84 -0.64
C THR A 871 -44.89 24.32 -0.05
N LEU A 872 -43.87 24.32 -0.90
CA LEU A 872 -42.47 24.08 -0.66
C LEU A 872 -41.80 24.99 0.38
N MET A 873 -41.11 24.42 1.34
CA MET A 873 -39.90 25.02 1.90
C MET A 873 -38.74 24.06 1.63
N ARG A 874 -37.72 24.54 0.92
CA ARG A 874 -36.42 23.90 0.72
C ARG A 874 -35.57 24.03 1.97
N PRO A 875 -34.91 22.98 2.43
CA PRO A 875 -33.71 23.12 3.20
C PRO A 875 -32.49 23.11 2.20
N GLN A 876 -31.63 24.07 2.35
CA GLN A 876 -30.31 24.08 1.76
C GLN A 876 -29.47 22.95 2.45
N HIS A 877 -29.11 21.95 1.72
CA HIS A 877 -28.04 21.04 2.09
C HIS A 877 -26.76 21.47 1.40
N ASN A 878 -25.81 21.94 2.18
CA ASN A 878 -24.40 21.94 1.84
C ASN A 878 -23.93 20.49 1.88
N ASN A 879 -23.75 19.89 0.74
CA ASN A 879 -23.01 18.63 0.57
C ASN A 879 -21.61 18.97 0.08
N SER A 880 -20.67 19.11 1.01
CA SER A 880 -19.27 18.85 0.73
C SER A 880 -18.99 17.44 1.24
N GLN A 881 -19.14 16.45 0.37
CA GLN A 881 -18.92 15.05 0.69
C GLN A 881 -17.63 14.53 0.06
N GLU A 882 -16.88 13.87 0.91
CA GLU A 882 -16.04 12.69 0.69
C GLU A 882 -15.01 12.76 -0.41
N LEU A 883 -13.81 13.07 0.02
CA LEU A 883 -12.56 12.62 -0.59
C LEU A 883 -11.94 11.55 0.32
N CYS A 884 -12.46 10.34 0.24
CA CYS A 884 -11.71 9.14 0.61
C CYS A 884 -11.43 8.36 -0.67
N VAL A 885 -10.26 8.52 -1.22
CA VAL A 885 -9.70 7.64 -2.27
C VAL A 885 -8.38 7.07 -1.76
#